data_7624cf4f4e04fe91f331c197e23a8caf
#
_entry.id   7624cf4f4e04fe91f331c197e23a8caf
#
_cell.length_a   1.000
_cell.length_b   1.000
_cell.length_c   1.000
_cell.angle_alpha   90.00
_cell.angle_beta   90.00
_cell.angle_gamma   90.00
#
_symmetry.space_group_name_H-M   'P 1'
#
loop_
_entity.id
_entity.type
_entity.pdbx_description
1 polymer ?
#
loop_
_entity_poly.entity_id
_entity_poly.type
_entity_poly.pdbx_seq_one_letter_code
_entity_poly.pdbx_strand_id
1 'polypeptide(L)'
;MKLMVLDGNSILNRSYYGIRPLTTKDGFYTQAIYGFLVTMARLEDEERPDAVCVTFDRREPTFRHLEYEGYKAQRKGMPEELAMQLPVMKEVLDAMNIPRYELAGYEADDLIGTISRKCEAAGWDCVAATGDKDSLQLITEHTTVKLISTRMGQTTTKRMTPESFAEEYGFDPIHIIDLKALMGDASDNIPGVPGIGEKTAMALVQKYRSIDEIYRLLPELDAKPGVIKKLTEGEESARQSYHLATILTDAPLEFTPQDNLRKAPSDALYPLLMRLEFHKLIERMGLKPAAEPLSAAETVECTVTVETVTSAERAEECLARLRAAGHVTVLALPDLSGVIVEWEESEKETLSAEFFFDRYSGDWNALLRALFSADIKKVSHNVKDLMHTLLENGLPAEGFVFDTALAAYLLDATAGKYDIASLFAVYFHTQLAAPAHLEPGAFDLLGDVRAAETAFHIYTSAVGSLYKELVPRIEERQLHALYYEVELPLCRVLAEMELAGVRVDAKALADFGAVMDAELKTLEERIYEEADGSFNINSPKQLGEVLFDRLGLPHGKKTKTGWSTNADVLEKLRWEHPIVADVLQYRQYAKLKSTYCDGLLKVIGPDGRVRTSFQMTVTATGRLSSTEPNLQNIPTRTPLGSELRRMFVPERGNVLVDADYSQIELRLLAHIAGDETMRQAFLSGEDIHTVTASQVFGVPTEAVTKQMRSHAKAVNFGIVYGISAFSLAQDIGVSVYEAKEYIQNYLDRFSGVRRYMTEVVERAKAQGYVETLMHRRRDLPELTASNFATRSFGERVALNMPIQGTAADVMKLAMVRVHDRLRREAPEAKLLLQVHDELIVECPEAMAEQAARLLTEEMEGVMQLSVPLVAEAHWGKNWLEAKG
;
A
#
# COMPACT_ATOMS: atom_id res chain seq x y z
N MET A 1 -16.31 -39.84 0.56
CA MET A 1 -16.39 -38.51 1.18
C MET A 1 -15.00 -38.08 1.59
N LYS A 2 -14.71 -36.82 1.65
CA LYS A 2 -13.37 -36.27 1.91
C LYS A 2 -13.42 -35.33 3.11
N LEU A 3 -12.56 -35.54 4.10
CA LEU A 3 -12.34 -34.63 5.21
C LEU A 3 -11.01 -33.90 5.03
N MET A 4 -10.97 -32.60 5.31
CA MET A 4 -9.74 -31.82 5.40
C MET A 4 -9.49 -31.44 6.87
N VAL A 5 -8.35 -31.84 7.41
CA VAL A 5 -7.89 -31.43 8.73
C VAL A 5 -6.73 -30.46 8.61
N LEU A 6 -6.83 -29.30 9.26
CA LEU A 6 -5.81 -28.25 9.23
C LEU A 6 -5.05 -28.21 10.56
N ASP A 7 -3.75 -28.08 10.47
CA ASP A 7 -2.88 -27.77 11.58
C ASP A 7 -2.97 -26.27 11.94
N GLY A 8 -3.72 -25.97 12.97
CA GLY A 8 -4.03 -24.60 13.39
C GLY A 8 -2.78 -23.81 13.77
N ASN A 9 -1.91 -24.40 14.59
CA ASN A 9 -0.71 -23.73 15.08
C ASN A 9 0.31 -23.49 13.96
N SER A 10 0.55 -24.47 13.11
CA SER A 10 1.50 -24.36 12.00
C SER A 10 1.06 -23.28 11.00
N ILE A 11 -0.22 -23.27 10.61
CA ILE A 11 -0.75 -22.29 9.64
C ILE A 11 -0.77 -20.87 10.23
N LEU A 12 -1.18 -20.70 11.50
CA LEU A 12 -1.15 -19.42 12.18
C LEU A 12 0.26 -18.83 12.29
N ASN A 13 1.24 -19.64 12.73
CA ASN A 13 2.62 -19.21 12.80
C ASN A 13 3.16 -18.77 11.43
N ARG A 14 2.91 -19.56 10.38
CA ARG A 14 3.34 -19.23 9.02
C ARG A 14 2.69 -17.94 8.50
N SER A 15 1.42 -17.75 8.80
CA SER A 15 0.68 -16.53 8.44
C SER A 15 1.23 -15.31 9.17
N TYR A 16 1.53 -15.44 10.46
CA TYR A 16 2.11 -14.38 11.28
C TYR A 16 3.46 -13.88 10.73
N TYR A 17 4.37 -14.79 10.39
CA TYR A 17 5.69 -14.42 9.85
C TYR A 17 5.70 -14.15 8.35
N GLY A 18 4.71 -14.63 7.62
CA GLY A 18 4.64 -14.54 6.16
C GLY A 18 3.90 -13.32 5.63
N ILE A 19 3.08 -12.69 6.44
CA ILE A 19 2.28 -11.50 6.07
C ILE A 19 2.81 -10.29 6.82
N ARG A 20 2.77 -9.13 6.19
CA ARG A 20 3.09 -7.87 6.87
C ARG A 20 2.15 -7.68 8.06
N PRO A 21 2.60 -7.09 9.15
CA PRO A 21 1.73 -6.77 10.27
C PRO A 21 0.47 -6.03 9.81
N LEU A 22 -0.68 -6.58 10.18
CA LEU A 22 -2.00 -5.97 10.00
C LEU A 22 -2.56 -5.72 11.40
N THR A 23 -3.09 -4.54 11.62
CA THR A 23 -3.72 -4.17 12.89
C THR A 23 -5.08 -3.56 12.62
N THR A 24 -6.02 -3.79 13.51
CA THR A 24 -7.24 -2.98 13.58
C THR A 24 -6.91 -1.56 14.04
N LYS A 25 -7.85 -0.64 13.94
CA LYS A 25 -7.67 0.76 14.37
C LYS A 25 -7.31 0.89 15.85
N ASP A 26 -7.81 -0.02 16.68
CA ASP A 26 -7.51 -0.11 18.12
C ASP A 26 -6.16 -0.81 18.41
N GLY A 27 -5.39 -1.13 17.37
CA GLY A 27 -4.06 -1.71 17.52
C GLY A 27 -4.01 -3.21 17.74
N PHE A 28 -5.13 -3.94 17.59
CA PHE A 28 -5.14 -5.40 17.68
C PHE A 28 -4.52 -6.03 16.42
N TYR A 29 -3.54 -6.90 16.59
CA TYR A 29 -2.88 -7.59 15.47
C TYR A 29 -3.79 -8.65 14.86
N THR A 30 -3.90 -8.67 13.51
CA THR A 30 -4.84 -9.53 12.77
C THR A 30 -4.22 -10.37 11.66
N GLN A 31 -2.96 -10.17 11.32
CA GLN A 31 -2.31 -10.79 10.15
C GLN A 31 -2.29 -12.33 10.19
N ALA A 32 -2.19 -12.94 11.40
CA ALA A 32 -2.18 -14.40 11.51
C ALA A 32 -3.58 -14.97 11.22
N ILE A 33 -4.63 -14.35 11.76
CA ILE A 33 -6.02 -14.73 11.52
C ILE A 33 -6.36 -14.55 10.04
N TYR A 34 -6.05 -13.40 9.46
CA TYR A 34 -6.29 -13.10 8.06
C TYR A 34 -5.63 -14.12 7.13
N GLY A 35 -4.35 -14.38 7.36
CA GLY A 35 -3.59 -15.33 6.55
C GLY A 35 -4.07 -16.78 6.71
N PHE A 36 -4.50 -17.17 7.90
CA PHE A 36 -5.12 -18.47 8.15
C PHE A 36 -6.41 -18.63 7.32
N LEU A 37 -7.33 -17.67 7.41
CA LEU A 37 -8.63 -17.71 6.71
C LEU A 37 -8.44 -17.72 5.19
N VAL A 38 -7.52 -16.90 4.67
CA VAL A 38 -7.21 -16.86 3.22
C VAL A 38 -6.61 -18.20 2.76
N THR A 39 -5.72 -18.80 3.58
CA THR A 39 -5.11 -20.11 3.27
C THR A 39 -6.15 -21.23 3.30
N MET A 40 -7.00 -21.24 4.32
CA MET A 40 -8.07 -22.22 4.47
C MET A 40 -9.05 -22.14 3.28
N ALA A 41 -9.54 -20.93 2.94
CA ALA A 41 -10.46 -20.72 1.81
C ALA A 41 -9.86 -21.21 0.48
N ARG A 42 -8.56 -20.98 0.26
CA ARG A 42 -7.87 -21.49 -0.94
C ARG A 42 -7.78 -23.00 -0.96
N LEU A 43 -7.44 -23.63 0.18
CA LEU A 43 -7.36 -25.09 0.29
C LEU A 43 -8.74 -25.75 0.09
N GLU A 44 -9.80 -25.10 0.56
CA GLU A 44 -11.19 -25.53 0.32
C GLU A 44 -11.56 -25.46 -1.17
N ASP A 45 -11.17 -24.40 -1.86
CA ASP A 45 -11.38 -24.25 -3.31
C ASP A 45 -10.62 -25.33 -4.11
N GLU A 46 -9.37 -25.65 -3.69
CA GLU A 46 -8.51 -26.65 -4.35
C GLU A 46 -8.98 -28.08 -4.08
N GLU A 47 -9.30 -28.43 -2.85
CA GLU A 47 -9.59 -29.81 -2.43
C GLU A 47 -11.07 -30.17 -2.41
N ARG A 48 -11.97 -29.17 -2.29
CA ARG A 48 -13.43 -29.31 -2.20
C ARG A 48 -13.85 -30.40 -1.19
N PRO A 49 -13.47 -30.24 0.08
CA PRO A 49 -13.80 -31.24 1.10
C PRO A 49 -15.28 -31.21 1.48
N ASP A 50 -15.82 -32.38 1.84
CA ASP A 50 -17.18 -32.52 2.38
C ASP A 50 -17.25 -32.11 3.86
N ALA A 51 -16.12 -32.26 4.56
CA ALA A 51 -15.96 -31.98 6.00
C ALA A 51 -14.63 -31.27 6.28
N VAL A 52 -14.60 -30.36 7.27
CA VAL A 52 -13.41 -29.60 7.65
C VAL A 52 -13.31 -29.55 9.17
N CYS A 53 -12.09 -29.73 9.70
CA CYS A 53 -11.79 -29.47 11.10
C CYS A 53 -10.37 -28.90 11.28
N VAL A 54 -10.10 -28.35 12.45
CA VAL A 54 -8.79 -27.75 12.79
C VAL A 54 -8.28 -28.34 14.10
N THR A 55 -6.99 -28.68 14.16
CA THR A 55 -6.33 -29.13 15.40
C THR A 55 -5.44 -28.05 15.98
N PHE A 56 -5.36 -27.96 17.30
CA PHE A 56 -4.48 -27.04 18.00
C PHE A 56 -3.70 -27.75 19.12
N ASP A 57 -2.48 -27.26 19.35
CA ASP A 57 -1.71 -27.62 20.53
C ASP A 57 -2.28 -26.97 21.78
N ARG A 58 -2.14 -27.67 22.93
CA ARG A 58 -2.38 -27.07 24.22
C ARG A 58 -1.08 -26.61 24.87
N ARG A 59 -1.19 -25.84 25.96
CA ARG A 59 -0.02 -25.33 26.68
C ARG A 59 0.60 -26.36 27.62
N GLU A 60 -0.17 -27.40 27.99
CA GLU A 60 0.29 -28.44 28.89
C GLU A 60 1.39 -29.31 28.25
N PRO A 61 2.37 -29.80 29.01
CA PRO A 61 3.40 -30.70 28.50
C PRO A 61 2.78 -31.95 27.87
N THR A 62 3.33 -32.37 26.73
CA THR A 62 2.93 -33.64 26.08
C THR A 62 3.74 -34.82 26.63
N PHE A 63 3.34 -36.03 26.30
CA PHE A 63 4.09 -37.23 26.73
C PHE A 63 5.55 -37.18 26.29
N ARG A 64 5.88 -36.58 25.11
CA ARG A 64 7.27 -36.42 24.63
C ARG A 64 8.11 -35.50 25.54
N HIS A 65 7.50 -34.46 26.10
CA HIS A 65 8.18 -33.57 27.06
C HIS A 65 8.45 -34.26 28.39
N LEU A 66 7.58 -35.22 28.78
CA LEU A 66 7.76 -36.02 30.02
C LEU A 66 8.81 -37.08 29.84
N GLU A 67 8.96 -37.64 28.65
CA GLU A 67 9.92 -38.73 28.37
C GLU A 67 11.31 -38.19 27.99
N TYR A 68 11.42 -36.99 27.41
CA TYR A 68 12.69 -36.41 27.03
C TYR A 68 12.72 -34.90 27.33
N GLU A 69 13.43 -34.52 28.38
CA GLU A 69 13.53 -33.13 28.86
C GLU A 69 14.08 -32.17 27.78
N GLY A 70 14.90 -32.68 26.86
CA GLY A 70 15.44 -31.93 25.74
C GLY A 70 14.43 -31.62 24.65
N TYR A 71 13.27 -32.25 24.59
CA TYR A 71 12.31 -32.12 23.49
C TYR A 71 11.77 -30.69 23.37
N LYS A 72 11.97 -30.06 22.21
CA LYS A 72 11.59 -28.68 21.89
C LYS A 72 12.12 -27.60 22.85
N ALA A 73 13.13 -27.95 23.71
CA ALA A 73 13.66 -27.04 24.74
C ALA A 73 14.27 -25.73 24.17
N GLN A 74 14.68 -25.73 22.92
CA GLN A 74 15.26 -24.55 22.25
C GLN A 74 14.21 -23.65 21.56
N ARG A 75 12.94 -24.04 21.52
CA ARG A 75 11.87 -23.24 20.90
C ARG A 75 11.61 -21.98 21.74
N LYS A 76 11.69 -20.82 21.10
CA LYS A 76 11.24 -19.56 21.71
C LYS A 76 9.72 -19.62 21.89
N GLY A 77 9.24 -19.06 22.99
CA GLY A 77 7.80 -18.92 23.24
C GLY A 77 7.08 -18.21 22.08
N MET A 78 5.76 -18.39 22.02
CA MET A 78 4.92 -17.70 21.04
C MET A 78 5.02 -16.18 21.25
N PRO A 79 5.25 -15.36 20.19
CA PRO A 79 5.21 -13.91 20.29
C PRO A 79 3.89 -13.43 20.90
N GLU A 80 3.93 -12.35 21.66
CA GLU A 80 2.75 -11.83 22.36
C GLU A 80 1.64 -11.43 21.36
N GLU A 81 2.03 -10.82 20.24
CA GLU A 81 1.12 -10.40 19.17
C GLU A 81 0.45 -11.59 18.44
N LEU A 82 1.06 -12.77 18.45
CA LEU A 82 0.45 -14.00 17.95
C LEU A 82 -0.42 -14.65 19.01
N ALA A 83 0.05 -14.66 20.26
CA ALA A 83 -0.66 -15.24 21.38
C ALA A 83 -2.04 -14.58 21.60
N MET A 84 -2.16 -13.26 21.37
CA MET A 84 -3.44 -12.55 21.45
C MET A 84 -4.40 -12.88 20.31
N GLN A 85 -3.90 -13.28 19.14
CA GLN A 85 -4.72 -13.65 17.99
C GLN A 85 -5.31 -15.07 18.10
N LEU A 86 -4.66 -15.98 18.82
CA LEU A 86 -5.08 -17.39 18.90
C LEU A 86 -6.49 -17.58 19.49
N PRO A 87 -6.88 -16.93 20.62
CA PRO A 87 -8.26 -17.03 21.13
C PRO A 87 -9.30 -16.51 20.11
N VAL A 88 -9.01 -15.38 19.49
CA VAL A 88 -9.91 -14.76 18.50
C VAL A 88 -10.03 -15.64 17.24
N MET A 89 -8.95 -16.31 16.81
CA MET A 89 -9.02 -17.29 15.72
C MET A 89 -9.96 -18.45 16.07
N LYS A 90 -9.93 -18.93 17.32
CA LYS A 90 -10.83 -19.98 17.79
C LYS A 90 -12.30 -19.50 17.79
N GLU A 91 -12.56 -18.25 18.21
CA GLU A 91 -13.89 -17.63 18.12
C GLU A 91 -14.37 -17.56 16.66
N VAL A 92 -13.48 -17.22 15.72
CA VAL A 92 -13.82 -17.16 14.29
C VAL A 92 -14.20 -18.55 13.76
N LEU A 93 -13.44 -19.59 14.11
CA LEU A 93 -13.74 -20.96 13.72
C LEU A 93 -15.08 -21.45 14.30
N ASP A 94 -15.34 -21.14 15.58
CA ASP A 94 -16.61 -21.46 16.23
C ASP A 94 -17.78 -20.75 15.51
N ALA A 95 -17.61 -19.48 15.16
CA ALA A 95 -18.60 -18.71 14.40
C ALA A 95 -18.79 -19.23 12.95
N MET A 96 -17.75 -19.82 12.36
CA MET A 96 -17.81 -20.50 11.05
C MET A 96 -18.43 -21.89 11.13
N ASN A 97 -18.79 -22.38 12.32
CA ASN A 97 -19.22 -23.77 12.59
C ASN A 97 -18.20 -24.81 12.13
N ILE A 98 -16.89 -24.51 12.26
CA ILE A 98 -15.80 -25.43 11.95
C ILE A 98 -15.33 -26.06 13.26
N PRO A 99 -15.49 -27.38 13.45
CA PRO A 99 -15.04 -28.07 14.64
C PRO A 99 -13.52 -27.97 14.84
N ARG A 100 -13.11 -27.77 16.08
CA ARG A 100 -11.70 -27.72 16.47
C ARG A 100 -11.41 -28.73 17.56
N TYR A 101 -10.23 -29.33 17.51
CA TYR A 101 -9.81 -30.39 18.41
C TYR A 101 -8.51 -30.03 19.11
N GLU A 102 -8.50 -30.26 20.42
CA GLU A 102 -7.36 -30.05 21.32
C GLU A 102 -7.41 -31.12 22.40
N LEU A 103 -6.29 -31.74 22.72
CA LEU A 103 -6.24 -32.77 23.74
C LEU A 103 -5.00 -32.61 24.64
N ALA A 104 -5.19 -32.55 25.96
CA ALA A 104 -4.08 -32.46 26.91
C ALA A 104 -3.18 -33.70 26.85
N GLY A 105 -1.85 -33.49 26.86
CA GLY A 105 -0.86 -34.55 26.77
C GLY A 105 -0.49 -34.99 25.35
N TYR A 106 -1.17 -34.45 24.30
CA TYR A 106 -0.93 -34.80 22.90
C TYR A 106 -0.66 -33.51 22.10
N GLU A 107 0.05 -33.62 20.97
CA GLU A 107 0.28 -32.56 20.03
C GLU A 107 -0.78 -32.52 18.91
N ALA A 108 -0.93 -31.40 18.24
CA ALA A 108 -1.85 -31.25 17.10
C ALA A 108 -1.61 -32.31 16.02
N ASP A 109 -0.33 -32.69 15.80
CA ASP A 109 0.04 -33.72 14.82
C ASP A 109 -0.48 -35.11 15.21
N ASP A 110 -0.48 -35.48 16.54
CA ASP A 110 -1.06 -36.72 17.01
C ASP A 110 -2.58 -36.77 16.80
N LEU A 111 -3.24 -35.61 16.93
CA LEU A 111 -4.66 -35.48 16.61
C LEU A 111 -4.91 -35.63 15.10
N ILE A 112 -4.07 -35.04 14.25
CA ILE A 112 -4.14 -35.20 12.79
C ILE A 112 -3.97 -36.68 12.43
N GLY A 113 -2.98 -37.36 13.01
CA GLY A 113 -2.73 -38.77 12.82
C GLY A 113 -3.93 -39.63 13.21
N THR A 114 -4.51 -39.38 14.38
CA THR A 114 -5.70 -40.08 14.88
C THR A 114 -6.93 -39.83 14.01
N ILE A 115 -7.16 -38.57 13.60
CA ILE A 115 -8.26 -38.19 12.70
C ILE A 115 -8.12 -38.90 11.36
N SER A 116 -6.90 -38.91 10.77
CA SER A 116 -6.68 -39.55 9.48
C SER A 116 -7.03 -41.06 9.53
N ARG A 117 -6.61 -41.77 10.57
CA ARG A 117 -6.92 -43.21 10.75
C ARG A 117 -8.40 -43.46 11.00
N LYS A 118 -9.07 -42.59 11.75
CA LYS A 118 -10.53 -42.70 11.94
C LYS A 118 -11.31 -42.44 10.66
N CYS A 119 -10.83 -41.52 9.79
CA CYS A 119 -11.39 -41.32 8.46
C CYS A 119 -11.25 -42.57 7.58
N GLU A 120 -10.06 -43.13 7.52
CA GLU A 120 -9.81 -44.37 6.77
C GLU A 120 -10.69 -45.54 7.25
N ALA A 121 -10.79 -45.72 8.57
CA ALA A 121 -11.65 -46.76 9.14
C ALA A 121 -13.14 -46.54 8.83
N ALA A 122 -13.57 -45.29 8.60
CA ALA A 122 -14.92 -44.96 8.19
C ALA A 122 -15.11 -44.97 6.65
N GLY A 123 -14.07 -45.28 5.87
CA GLY A 123 -14.11 -45.29 4.41
C GLY A 123 -14.11 -43.88 3.78
N TRP A 124 -13.51 -42.93 4.46
CA TRP A 124 -13.34 -41.56 4.00
C TRP A 124 -11.89 -41.28 3.59
N ASP A 125 -11.70 -40.42 2.60
CA ASP A 125 -10.41 -39.86 2.30
C ASP A 125 -10.10 -38.69 3.26
N CYS A 126 -8.80 -38.52 3.61
CA CYS A 126 -8.34 -37.45 4.49
C CYS A 126 -7.27 -36.62 3.80
N VAL A 127 -7.37 -35.28 3.94
CA VAL A 127 -6.34 -34.32 3.51
C VAL A 127 -5.82 -33.61 4.75
N ALA A 128 -4.58 -33.93 5.16
CA ALA A 128 -3.89 -33.25 6.24
C ALA A 128 -3.15 -32.01 5.70
N ALA A 129 -3.60 -30.81 6.06
CA ALA A 129 -3.01 -29.55 5.64
C ALA A 129 -2.13 -28.96 6.74
N THR A 130 -0.82 -29.03 6.57
CA THR A 130 0.17 -28.58 7.56
C THR A 130 1.41 -28.00 6.88
N GLY A 131 2.20 -27.23 7.63
CA GLY A 131 3.55 -26.85 7.21
C GLY A 131 4.63 -27.77 7.74
N ASP A 132 4.28 -28.78 8.53
CA ASP A 132 5.23 -29.71 9.12
C ASP A 132 5.44 -30.94 8.22
N LYS A 133 6.72 -31.29 7.99
CA LYS A 133 7.08 -32.44 7.18
C LYS A 133 6.93 -33.76 7.94
N ASP A 134 6.78 -33.71 9.24
CA ASP A 134 6.61 -34.90 10.07
C ASP A 134 5.30 -35.61 9.74
N SER A 135 4.28 -34.84 9.40
CA SER A 135 3.00 -35.38 8.94
C SER A 135 3.09 -36.18 7.63
N LEU A 136 4.23 -36.14 6.91
CA LEU A 136 4.45 -37.01 5.73
C LEU A 136 4.38 -38.50 6.06
N GLN A 137 4.66 -38.92 7.31
CA GLN A 137 4.52 -40.30 7.77
C GLN A 137 3.06 -40.81 7.74
N LEU A 138 2.09 -39.89 7.68
CA LEU A 138 0.65 -40.20 7.69
C LEU A 138 0.08 -40.56 6.31
N ILE A 139 0.86 -40.37 5.26
CA ILE A 139 0.43 -40.61 3.87
C ILE A 139 0.11 -42.08 3.65
N THR A 140 -1.10 -42.34 3.08
CA THR A 140 -1.59 -43.64 2.66
C THR A 140 -2.39 -43.52 1.37
N GLU A 141 -2.99 -44.61 0.90
CA GLU A 141 -3.92 -44.59 -0.22
C GLU A 141 -5.14 -43.66 0.01
N HIS A 142 -5.53 -43.47 1.30
CA HIS A 142 -6.69 -42.65 1.70
C HIS A 142 -6.30 -41.31 2.36
N THR A 143 -5.07 -41.18 2.81
CA THR A 143 -4.58 -39.95 3.45
C THR A 143 -3.54 -39.27 2.59
N THR A 144 -3.78 -38.02 2.19
CA THR A 144 -2.81 -37.16 1.50
C THR A 144 -2.38 -36.01 2.40
N VAL A 145 -1.12 -35.58 2.27
CA VAL A 145 -0.61 -34.42 3.00
C VAL A 145 -0.45 -33.23 2.06
N LYS A 146 -1.04 -32.10 2.42
CA LYS A 146 -0.87 -30.81 1.74
C LYS A 146 0.14 -29.97 2.49
N LEU A 147 1.40 -30.01 2.05
CA LEU A 147 2.47 -29.21 2.65
C LEU A 147 2.31 -27.72 2.27
N ILE A 148 2.23 -26.89 3.30
CA ILE A 148 2.12 -25.43 3.17
C ILE A 148 3.50 -24.81 3.40
N SER A 149 3.97 -23.98 2.49
CA SER A 149 5.21 -23.21 2.67
C SER A 149 4.97 -21.74 2.33
N THR A 150 5.47 -20.86 3.19
CA THR A 150 5.40 -19.41 2.97
C THR A 150 6.81 -18.86 2.79
N ARG A 151 7.06 -18.19 1.66
CA ARG A 151 8.33 -17.49 1.39
C ARG A 151 8.02 -16.10 0.83
N MET A 152 8.60 -15.06 1.43
CA MET A 152 8.45 -13.65 1.00
C MET A 152 6.98 -13.22 0.79
N GLY A 153 6.10 -13.58 1.73
CA GLY A 153 4.68 -13.21 1.67
C GLY A 153 3.82 -14.01 0.69
N GLN A 154 4.40 -15.02 0.01
CA GLN A 154 3.64 -15.92 -0.85
C GLN A 154 3.57 -17.30 -0.24
N THR A 155 2.34 -17.79 -0.02
CA THR A 155 2.07 -19.14 0.43
C THR A 155 1.86 -20.05 -0.77
N THR A 156 2.62 -21.14 -0.83
CA THR A 156 2.50 -22.20 -1.83
C THR A 156 2.12 -23.50 -1.14
N THR A 157 1.40 -24.36 -1.85
CA THR A 157 0.99 -25.67 -1.38
C THR A 157 1.56 -26.76 -2.27
N LYS A 158 1.97 -27.87 -1.69
CA LYS A 158 2.44 -29.05 -2.41
C LYS A 158 1.65 -30.25 -1.91
N ARG A 159 0.95 -30.92 -2.82
CA ARG A 159 0.22 -32.15 -2.51
C ARG A 159 1.18 -33.34 -2.54
N MET A 160 1.19 -34.13 -1.47
CA MET A 160 2.02 -35.32 -1.29
C MET A 160 1.12 -36.54 -1.22
N THR A 161 1.30 -37.46 -2.15
CA THR A 161 0.66 -38.79 -2.23
C THR A 161 1.71 -39.86 -2.09
N PRO A 162 1.35 -41.15 -1.90
CA PRO A 162 2.35 -42.22 -1.88
C PRO A 162 3.30 -42.19 -3.08
N GLU A 163 2.79 -41.96 -4.29
CA GLU A 163 3.59 -41.93 -5.52
C GLU A 163 4.55 -40.76 -5.53
N SER A 164 4.04 -39.53 -5.28
CA SER A 164 4.89 -38.33 -5.28
C SER A 164 5.92 -38.34 -4.16
N PHE A 165 5.59 -38.97 -3.04
CA PHE A 165 6.54 -39.17 -1.94
C PHE A 165 7.65 -40.16 -2.35
N ALA A 166 7.27 -41.31 -2.91
CA ALA A 166 8.24 -42.31 -3.36
C ALA A 166 9.15 -41.80 -4.48
N GLU A 167 8.65 -40.95 -5.40
CA GLU A 167 9.47 -40.27 -6.41
C GLU A 167 10.49 -39.32 -5.77
N GLU A 168 10.12 -38.59 -4.75
CA GLU A 168 10.99 -37.59 -4.12
C GLU A 168 12.00 -38.21 -3.14
N TYR A 169 11.58 -39.18 -2.33
CA TYR A 169 12.37 -39.76 -1.22
C TYR A 169 12.98 -41.12 -1.55
N GLY A 170 12.37 -41.88 -2.46
CA GLY A 170 12.85 -43.22 -2.84
C GLY A 170 12.48 -44.37 -1.88
N PHE A 171 11.55 -44.14 -0.97
CA PHE A 171 11.00 -45.12 -0.01
C PHE A 171 9.55 -44.79 0.36
N ASP A 172 8.89 -45.69 1.11
CA ASP A 172 7.50 -45.48 1.49
C ASP A 172 7.34 -44.43 2.61
N PRO A 173 6.23 -43.65 2.66
CA PRO A 173 6.06 -42.53 3.58
C PRO A 173 6.34 -42.83 5.05
N ILE A 174 5.98 -44.00 5.53
CA ILE A 174 6.19 -44.38 6.94
C ILE A 174 7.66 -44.35 7.36
N HIS A 175 8.59 -44.57 6.43
CA HIS A 175 10.03 -44.57 6.70
C HIS A 175 10.64 -43.19 6.84
N ILE A 176 9.85 -42.09 6.76
CA ILE A 176 10.32 -40.76 7.17
C ILE A 176 10.69 -40.73 8.64
N ILE A 177 10.04 -41.56 9.45
CA ILE A 177 10.36 -41.74 10.88
C ILE A 177 11.76 -42.31 11.02
N ASP A 178 12.08 -43.38 10.24
CA ASP A 178 13.41 -44.01 10.23
C ASP A 178 14.52 -43.03 9.81
N LEU A 179 14.23 -42.20 8.82
CA LEU A 179 15.13 -41.14 8.39
C LEU A 179 15.43 -40.16 9.54
N LYS A 180 14.41 -39.70 10.25
CA LYS A 180 14.57 -38.80 11.41
C LYS A 180 15.22 -39.51 12.61
N ALA A 181 14.95 -40.77 12.84
CA ALA A 181 15.60 -41.58 13.87
C ALA A 181 17.12 -41.60 13.69
N LEU A 182 17.61 -41.65 12.46
CA LEU A 182 19.03 -41.64 12.14
C LEU A 182 19.67 -40.25 12.14
N MET A 183 19.04 -39.27 11.44
CA MET A 183 19.65 -37.94 11.27
C MET A 183 19.36 -36.97 12.41
N GLY A 184 18.34 -37.24 13.21
CA GLY A 184 17.79 -36.33 14.20
C GLY A 184 16.92 -35.22 13.56
N ASP A 185 16.39 -34.35 14.40
CA ASP A 185 15.69 -33.14 14.02
C ASP A 185 16.10 -31.96 14.90
N ALA A 186 16.78 -30.99 14.30
CA ALA A 186 17.25 -29.81 15.03
C ALA A 186 16.09 -28.88 15.46
N SER A 187 14.93 -28.90 14.75
CA SER A 187 13.79 -28.05 15.07
C SER A 187 13.07 -28.50 16.34
N ASP A 188 13.05 -29.83 16.61
CA ASP A 188 12.41 -30.44 17.76
C ASP A 188 13.43 -30.95 18.80
N ASN A 189 14.71 -30.69 18.52
CA ASN A 189 15.83 -31.12 19.34
C ASN A 189 15.86 -32.66 19.56
N ILE A 190 15.50 -33.37 18.47
CA ILE A 190 15.60 -34.84 18.43
C ILE A 190 17.05 -35.20 18.08
N PRO A 191 17.75 -36.04 18.90
CA PRO A 191 19.21 -36.16 18.78
C PRO A 191 19.69 -36.92 17.55
N GLY A 192 18.96 -37.93 17.08
CA GLY A 192 19.44 -38.83 16.04
C GLY A 192 20.68 -39.64 16.45
N VAL A 193 21.39 -40.20 15.48
CA VAL A 193 22.68 -40.86 15.68
C VAL A 193 23.80 -39.82 15.49
N PRO A 194 24.63 -39.58 16.53
CA PRO A 194 25.68 -38.54 16.45
C PRO A 194 26.61 -38.75 15.27
N GLY A 195 26.68 -37.74 14.40
CA GLY A 195 27.52 -37.73 13.20
C GLY A 195 26.99 -38.50 11.99
N ILE A 196 25.71 -38.92 12.01
CA ILE A 196 24.96 -39.37 10.84
C ILE A 196 24.12 -38.17 10.34
N GLY A 197 24.44 -37.64 9.22
CA GLY A 197 23.68 -36.54 8.59
C GLY A 197 22.73 -37.03 7.51
N GLU A 198 21.89 -36.12 7.02
CA GLU A 198 20.78 -36.39 6.08
C GLU A 198 21.18 -37.27 4.89
N LYS A 199 22.30 -36.99 4.21
CA LYS A 199 22.75 -37.78 3.06
C LYS A 199 23.03 -39.23 3.41
N THR A 200 23.61 -39.48 4.57
CA THR A 200 23.95 -40.85 5.00
C THR A 200 22.68 -41.57 5.47
N ALA A 201 21.86 -40.92 6.23
CA ALA A 201 20.58 -41.46 6.71
C ALA A 201 19.66 -41.77 5.50
N MET A 202 19.55 -40.87 4.53
CA MET A 202 18.76 -41.04 3.30
C MET A 202 19.21 -42.29 2.53
N ALA A 203 20.52 -42.47 2.30
CA ALA A 203 21.05 -43.62 1.59
C ALA A 203 20.78 -44.94 2.33
N LEU A 204 20.84 -44.95 3.68
CA LEU A 204 20.53 -46.12 4.49
C LEU A 204 19.05 -46.48 4.41
N VAL A 205 18.15 -45.51 4.58
CA VAL A 205 16.70 -45.74 4.53
C VAL A 205 16.24 -46.13 3.13
N GLN A 206 16.78 -45.54 2.09
CA GLN A 206 16.50 -45.95 0.70
C GLN A 206 16.86 -47.42 0.44
N LYS A 207 17.94 -47.90 1.03
CA LYS A 207 18.44 -49.27 0.81
C LYS A 207 17.84 -50.31 1.74
N TYR A 208 17.71 -49.97 3.02
CA TYR A 208 17.34 -50.92 4.09
C TYR A 208 15.97 -50.66 4.70
N ARG A 209 15.31 -49.58 4.35
CA ARG A 209 13.97 -49.13 4.75
C ARG A 209 13.89 -48.71 6.22
N SER A 210 13.94 -49.63 7.17
CA SER A 210 13.71 -49.34 8.60
C SER A 210 15.00 -49.39 9.42
N ILE A 211 15.00 -48.70 10.57
CA ILE A 211 16.10 -48.77 11.54
C ILE A 211 16.23 -50.21 12.09
N ASP A 212 15.14 -50.94 12.29
CA ASP A 212 15.20 -52.33 12.74
C ASP A 212 15.97 -53.21 11.74
N GLU A 213 15.75 -53.02 10.44
CA GLU A 213 16.48 -53.78 9.43
C GLU A 213 17.94 -53.31 9.32
N ILE A 214 18.20 -52.02 9.48
CA ILE A 214 19.56 -51.48 9.54
C ILE A 214 20.34 -52.07 10.73
N TYR A 215 19.76 -52.13 11.93
CA TYR A 215 20.41 -52.68 13.11
C TYR A 215 20.52 -54.21 13.07
N ARG A 216 19.55 -54.90 12.50
CA ARG A 216 19.61 -56.36 12.27
C ARG A 216 20.75 -56.76 11.36
N LEU A 217 20.99 -55.97 10.31
CA LEU A 217 22.05 -56.22 9.29
C LEU A 217 23.34 -55.45 9.60
N LEU A 218 23.50 -54.87 10.77
CA LEU A 218 24.61 -53.96 11.10
C LEU A 218 26.00 -54.47 10.73
N PRO A 219 26.38 -55.77 10.93
CA PRO A 219 27.67 -56.33 10.52
C PRO A 219 27.82 -56.46 9.00
N GLU A 220 26.72 -56.55 8.26
CA GLU A 220 26.65 -56.81 6.83
C GLU A 220 26.29 -55.57 6.02
N LEU A 221 26.17 -54.40 6.67
CA LEU A 221 25.82 -53.15 6.01
C LEU A 221 26.87 -52.75 4.97
N ASP A 222 26.41 -52.48 3.76
CA ASP A 222 27.21 -51.81 2.74
C ASP A 222 27.39 -50.31 3.06
N ALA A 223 28.22 -50.08 4.07
CA ALA A 223 28.50 -48.73 4.58
C ALA A 223 29.98 -48.61 5.01
N LYS A 224 30.47 -47.38 5.07
CA LYS A 224 31.86 -47.15 5.53
C LYS A 224 32.03 -47.62 6.99
N PRO A 225 33.19 -48.17 7.37
CA PRO A 225 33.44 -48.65 8.76
C PRO A 225 33.13 -47.58 9.81
N GLY A 226 33.41 -46.31 9.55
CA GLY A 226 33.09 -45.22 10.43
C GLY A 226 31.59 -44.95 10.61
N VAL A 227 30.74 -45.28 9.64
CA VAL A 227 29.28 -45.19 9.72
C VAL A 227 28.77 -46.35 10.56
N ILE A 228 29.24 -47.58 10.33
CA ILE A 228 28.85 -48.76 11.14
C ILE A 228 29.17 -48.53 12.60
N LYS A 229 30.38 -48.01 12.91
CA LYS A 229 30.77 -47.68 14.30
C LYS A 229 29.79 -46.71 14.95
N LYS A 230 29.45 -45.60 14.25
CA LYS A 230 28.49 -44.60 14.76
C LYS A 230 27.10 -45.18 14.98
N LEU A 231 26.62 -46.02 14.08
CA LEU A 231 25.33 -46.70 14.23
C LEU A 231 25.38 -47.61 15.47
N THR A 232 26.44 -48.41 15.65
CA THR A 232 26.59 -49.27 16.83
C THR A 232 26.58 -48.49 18.14
N GLU A 233 27.33 -47.38 18.19
CA GLU A 233 27.42 -46.54 19.40
C GLU A 233 26.13 -45.72 19.63
N GLY A 234 25.33 -45.48 18.58
CA GLY A 234 24.15 -44.61 18.62
C GLY A 234 22.79 -45.34 18.55
N GLU A 235 22.73 -46.67 18.73
CA GLU A 235 21.49 -47.44 18.62
C GLU A 235 20.39 -46.97 19.59
N GLU A 236 20.74 -46.76 20.84
CA GLU A 236 19.80 -46.30 21.88
C GLU A 236 19.23 -44.91 21.49
N SER A 237 20.09 -43.99 21.03
CA SER A 237 19.68 -42.68 20.57
C SER A 237 18.78 -42.73 19.31
N ALA A 238 19.06 -43.64 18.38
CA ALA A 238 18.20 -43.85 17.21
C ALA A 238 16.80 -44.32 17.60
N ARG A 239 16.72 -45.30 18.52
CA ARG A 239 15.44 -45.86 18.99
C ARG A 239 14.63 -44.84 19.77
N GLN A 240 15.28 -44.04 20.62
CA GLN A 240 14.65 -42.91 21.30
C GLN A 240 14.16 -41.86 20.29
N SER A 241 14.98 -41.53 19.32
CA SER A 241 14.62 -40.56 18.26
C SER A 241 13.47 -41.07 17.40
N TYR A 242 13.43 -42.37 17.09
CA TYR A 242 12.30 -42.97 16.38
C TYR A 242 11.00 -42.80 17.17
N HIS A 243 11.01 -43.08 18.47
CA HIS A 243 9.84 -42.92 19.32
C HIS A 243 9.38 -41.46 19.38
N LEU A 244 10.30 -40.51 19.57
CA LEU A 244 9.98 -39.07 19.62
C LEU A 244 9.45 -38.52 18.29
N ALA A 245 9.95 -39.04 17.15
CA ALA A 245 9.53 -38.61 15.82
C ALA A 245 8.21 -39.23 15.33
N THR A 246 7.74 -40.28 16.01
CA THR A 246 6.52 -41.00 15.65
C THR A 246 5.29 -40.20 16.06
N ILE A 247 4.41 -39.95 15.10
CA ILE A 247 3.07 -39.36 15.33
C ILE A 247 2.12 -40.48 15.78
N LEU A 248 1.46 -40.28 16.92
CA LEU A 248 0.45 -41.22 17.40
C LEU A 248 -0.81 -41.14 16.56
N THR A 249 -1.41 -42.30 16.30
CA THR A 249 -2.62 -42.41 15.46
C THR A 249 -3.83 -42.96 16.18
N ASP A 250 -3.71 -43.11 17.51
CA ASP A 250 -4.70 -43.74 18.42
C ASP A 250 -4.93 -42.91 19.70
N ALA A 251 -4.69 -41.60 19.64
CA ALA A 251 -5.00 -40.71 20.75
C ALA A 251 -6.48 -40.81 21.16
N PRO A 252 -6.81 -40.70 22.47
CA PRO A 252 -8.17 -40.89 22.98
C PRO A 252 -9.07 -39.69 22.65
N LEU A 253 -9.24 -39.43 21.35
CA LEU A 253 -10.02 -38.32 20.79
C LEU A 253 -11.44 -38.80 20.46
N GLU A 254 -12.45 -38.16 21.03
CA GLU A 254 -13.84 -38.35 20.61
C GLU A 254 -14.01 -37.64 19.26
N PHE A 255 -14.15 -38.43 18.18
CA PHE A 255 -14.24 -37.91 16.82
C PHE A 255 -14.99 -38.89 15.91
N THR A 256 -15.91 -38.35 15.12
CA THR A 256 -16.48 -39.03 13.94
C THR A 256 -16.38 -38.09 12.72
N PRO A 257 -16.09 -38.62 11.50
CA PRO A 257 -15.99 -37.74 10.30
C PRO A 257 -17.28 -36.97 10.03
N GLN A 258 -18.44 -37.55 10.33
CA GLN A 258 -19.77 -36.97 10.07
C GLN A 258 -20.06 -35.73 10.89
N ASP A 259 -19.48 -35.60 12.09
CA ASP A 259 -19.68 -34.43 12.95
C ASP A 259 -19.02 -33.17 12.38
N ASN A 260 -18.10 -33.34 11.42
CA ASN A 260 -17.31 -32.30 10.80
C ASN A 260 -17.83 -31.86 9.42
N LEU A 261 -19.01 -32.38 9.02
CA LEU A 261 -19.65 -31.92 7.79
C LEU A 261 -19.87 -30.41 7.80
N ARG A 262 -19.66 -29.79 6.65
CA ARG A 262 -19.76 -28.32 6.53
C ARG A 262 -21.18 -27.84 6.87
N LYS A 263 -21.22 -26.82 7.72
CA LYS A 263 -22.46 -26.12 8.10
C LYS A 263 -22.34 -24.65 7.68
N ALA A 264 -23.47 -23.99 7.50
CA ALA A 264 -23.48 -22.54 7.27
C ALA A 264 -22.88 -21.83 8.49
N PRO A 265 -22.11 -20.75 8.28
CA PRO A 265 -21.63 -19.91 9.38
C PRO A 265 -22.79 -19.41 10.25
N SER A 266 -22.52 -19.16 11.52
CA SER A 266 -23.49 -18.52 12.42
C SER A 266 -23.53 -17.01 12.19
N ASP A 267 -24.60 -16.36 12.66
CA ASP A 267 -24.78 -14.91 12.56
C ASP A 267 -23.68 -14.13 13.32
N ALA A 268 -22.98 -14.78 14.26
CA ALA A 268 -21.88 -14.18 15.00
C ALA A 268 -20.62 -13.94 14.13
N LEU A 269 -20.49 -14.58 12.96
CA LEU A 269 -19.30 -14.45 12.11
C LEU A 269 -19.19 -13.04 11.50
N TYR A 270 -20.30 -12.49 11.03
CA TYR A 270 -20.31 -11.16 10.40
C TYR A 270 -19.77 -10.07 11.33
N PRO A 271 -20.31 -9.83 12.56
CA PRO A 271 -19.81 -8.80 13.46
C PRO A 271 -18.37 -9.07 13.91
N LEU A 272 -17.97 -10.34 14.02
CA LEU A 272 -16.61 -10.70 14.40
C LEU A 272 -15.60 -10.32 13.31
N LEU A 273 -15.87 -10.61 12.02
CA LEU A 273 -15.01 -10.22 10.91
C LEU A 273 -15.02 -8.70 10.67
N MET A 274 -16.13 -8.01 10.98
CA MET A 274 -16.19 -6.54 10.98
C MET A 274 -15.28 -5.94 12.06
N ARG A 275 -15.31 -6.48 13.29
CA ARG A 275 -14.39 -6.09 14.38
C ARG A 275 -12.91 -6.29 13.98
N LEU A 276 -12.62 -7.31 13.18
CA LEU A 276 -11.28 -7.59 12.67
C LEU A 276 -10.92 -6.80 11.40
N GLU A 277 -11.83 -5.99 10.88
CA GLU A 277 -11.69 -5.19 9.64
C GLU A 277 -11.42 -6.04 8.38
N PHE A 278 -11.99 -7.24 8.32
CA PHE A 278 -11.80 -8.20 7.21
C PHE A 278 -12.85 -8.05 6.10
N HIS A 279 -13.05 -6.85 5.60
CA HIS A 279 -14.10 -6.51 4.61
C HIS A 279 -14.04 -7.41 3.35
N LYS A 280 -12.86 -7.66 2.81
CA LYS A 280 -12.70 -8.55 1.63
C LYS A 280 -13.09 -10.00 1.89
N LEU A 281 -12.93 -10.49 3.11
CA LEU A 281 -13.35 -11.85 3.47
C LEU A 281 -14.86 -11.90 3.63
N ILE A 282 -15.48 -10.87 4.21
CA ILE A 282 -16.95 -10.74 4.30
C ILE A 282 -17.57 -10.79 2.90
N GLU A 283 -17.04 -9.99 1.96
CA GLU A 283 -17.49 -9.96 0.57
C GLU A 283 -17.32 -11.32 -0.11
N ARG A 284 -16.12 -11.92 -0.03
CA ARG A 284 -15.83 -13.23 -0.62
C ARG A 284 -16.71 -14.35 -0.08
N MET A 285 -17.04 -14.31 1.20
CA MET A 285 -17.89 -15.30 1.86
C MET A 285 -19.38 -15.02 1.67
N GLY A 286 -19.74 -13.87 1.06
CA GLY A 286 -21.14 -13.47 0.84
C GLY A 286 -21.93 -13.27 2.13
N LEU A 287 -21.23 -12.92 3.23
CA LEU A 287 -21.85 -12.72 4.53
C LEU A 287 -22.67 -11.43 4.52
N LYS A 288 -23.86 -11.50 5.09
CA LYS A 288 -24.74 -10.35 5.28
C LYS A 288 -24.96 -10.15 6.79
N PRO A 289 -25.20 -8.91 7.24
CA PRO A 289 -25.64 -8.70 8.62
C PRO A 289 -26.90 -9.51 8.90
N ALA A 290 -26.98 -10.11 10.09
CA ALA A 290 -28.20 -10.79 10.52
C ALA A 290 -29.36 -9.79 10.47
N ALA A 291 -30.51 -10.20 9.93
CA ALA A 291 -31.70 -9.37 9.88
C ALA A 291 -32.37 -9.34 11.25
N GLU A 292 -31.71 -8.81 12.27
CA GLU A 292 -32.36 -8.39 13.48
C GLU A 292 -32.26 -6.88 13.61
N PRO A 293 -33.35 -6.18 13.98
CA PRO A 293 -33.24 -4.77 14.31
C PRO A 293 -32.31 -4.64 15.51
N LEU A 294 -31.21 -3.89 15.35
CA LEU A 294 -30.35 -3.46 16.45
C LEU A 294 -31.25 -3.01 17.62
N SER A 295 -31.12 -3.69 18.75
CA SER A 295 -31.71 -3.22 20.00
C SER A 295 -31.14 -1.83 20.24
N ALA A 296 -32.02 -0.86 20.27
CA ALA A 296 -31.77 0.55 20.41
C ALA A 296 -30.80 0.88 21.57
N ALA A 297 -29.57 1.16 21.22
CA ALA A 297 -28.92 2.32 21.82
C ALA A 297 -29.58 3.50 21.11
N GLU A 298 -30.36 4.27 21.81
CA GLU A 298 -31.20 5.40 21.40
C GLU A 298 -30.84 6.03 20.05
N THR A 299 -31.16 5.36 18.93
CA THR A 299 -31.33 6.02 17.67
C THR A 299 -32.63 6.77 17.77
N VAL A 300 -32.58 8.07 17.96
CA VAL A 300 -33.69 8.94 17.64
C VAL A 300 -34.14 8.50 16.26
N GLU A 301 -35.33 7.91 16.13
CA GLU A 301 -35.93 7.55 14.85
C GLU A 301 -36.07 8.85 14.05
N CYS A 302 -35.07 9.14 13.20
CA CYS A 302 -35.16 10.27 12.30
C CYS A 302 -35.98 9.80 11.10
N THR A 303 -37.16 10.34 10.96
CA THR A 303 -38.05 10.04 9.82
C THR A 303 -37.56 10.83 8.62
N VAL A 304 -37.12 10.16 7.58
CA VAL A 304 -36.76 10.79 6.30
C VAL A 304 -38.04 10.88 5.46
N THR A 305 -38.47 12.10 5.18
CA THR A 305 -39.59 12.35 4.28
C THR A 305 -39.05 12.74 2.91
N VAL A 306 -39.31 11.89 1.92
CA VAL A 306 -38.84 12.09 0.53
C VAL A 306 -39.91 12.78 -0.29
N GLU A 307 -39.52 13.82 -1.05
CA GLU A 307 -40.35 14.52 -1.99
C GLU A 307 -39.72 14.57 -3.38
N THR A 308 -40.41 14.05 -4.39
CA THR A 308 -40.04 14.23 -5.81
C THR A 308 -40.51 15.58 -6.32
N VAL A 309 -39.60 16.47 -6.65
CA VAL A 309 -39.90 17.82 -7.12
C VAL A 309 -39.99 17.83 -8.66
N THR A 310 -41.20 18.02 -9.18
CA THR A 310 -41.48 17.91 -10.62
C THR A 310 -41.89 19.23 -11.30
N SER A 311 -42.22 20.27 -10.52
CA SER A 311 -42.63 21.56 -11.07
C SER A 311 -41.73 22.72 -10.62
N ALA A 312 -41.70 23.80 -11.40
CA ALA A 312 -40.93 25.01 -11.11
C ALA A 312 -41.41 25.72 -9.83
N GLU A 313 -42.74 25.76 -9.57
CA GLU A 313 -43.30 26.38 -8.38
C GLU A 313 -42.83 25.60 -7.12
N ARG A 314 -42.86 24.26 -7.19
CA ARG A 314 -42.44 23.44 -6.06
C ARG A 314 -40.92 23.50 -5.84
N ALA A 315 -40.15 23.63 -6.92
CA ALA A 315 -38.72 23.85 -6.84
C ALA A 315 -38.39 25.19 -6.14
N GLU A 316 -39.07 26.27 -6.45
CA GLU A 316 -38.90 27.57 -5.79
C GLU A 316 -39.18 27.50 -4.27
N GLU A 317 -40.27 26.82 -3.88
CA GLU A 317 -40.59 26.58 -2.45
C GLU A 317 -39.48 25.77 -1.76
N CYS A 318 -39.01 24.71 -2.41
CA CYS A 318 -37.91 23.90 -1.92
C CYS A 318 -36.62 24.72 -1.78
N LEU A 319 -36.21 25.45 -2.84
CA LEU A 319 -35.01 26.29 -2.82
C LEU A 319 -35.06 27.35 -1.70
N ALA A 320 -36.23 27.92 -1.40
CA ALA A 320 -36.38 28.85 -0.29
C ALA A 320 -36.06 28.19 1.07
N ARG A 321 -36.47 26.93 1.25
CA ARG A 321 -36.17 26.14 2.47
C ARG A 321 -34.68 25.80 2.53
N LEU A 322 -34.07 25.36 1.40
CA LEU A 322 -32.65 25.06 1.34
C LEU A 322 -31.76 26.27 1.65
N ARG A 323 -32.15 27.48 1.22
CA ARG A 323 -31.46 28.72 1.58
C ARG A 323 -31.59 29.06 3.06
N ALA A 324 -32.69 28.69 3.69
CA ALA A 324 -32.92 28.92 5.11
C ALA A 324 -32.24 27.90 6.02
N ALA A 325 -31.88 26.71 5.46
CA ALA A 325 -31.19 25.67 6.20
C ALA A 325 -29.74 26.09 6.50
N GLY A 326 -29.21 25.69 7.65
CA GLY A 326 -27.82 25.97 8.03
C GLY A 326 -26.82 25.37 7.05
N HIS A 327 -27.07 24.15 6.61
CA HIS A 327 -26.40 23.44 5.52
C HIS A 327 -27.33 22.33 5.02
N VAL A 328 -27.01 21.82 3.80
CA VAL A 328 -27.71 20.72 3.17
C VAL A 328 -26.70 19.68 2.72
N THR A 329 -27.09 18.40 2.75
CA THR A 329 -26.31 17.33 2.15
C THR A 329 -26.73 17.17 0.70
N VAL A 330 -25.82 17.17 -0.24
CA VAL A 330 -26.10 17.05 -1.68
C VAL A 330 -25.25 15.99 -2.33
N LEU A 331 -25.89 15.14 -3.12
CA LEU A 331 -25.22 14.30 -4.11
C LEU A 331 -25.85 14.57 -5.48
N ALA A 332 -25.03 14.48 -6.53
CA ALA A 332 -25.46 14.60 -7.91
C ALA A 332 -24.96 13.41 -8.73
N LEU A 333 -25.73 12.98 -9.70
CA LEU A 333 -25.27 12.02 -10.69
C LEU A 333 -24.14 12.62 -11.56
N PRO A 334 -23.20 11.82 -12.06
CA PRO A 334 -22.04 12.32 -12.81
C PRO A 334 -22.39 13.15 -14.04
N ASP A 335 -23.54 12.89 -14.68
CA ASP A 335 -24.09 13.60 -15.83
C ASP A 335 -25.04 14.75 -15.44
N LEU A 336 -25.19 15.02 -14.16
CA LEU A 336 -26.12 16.00 -13.60
C LEU A 336 -27.61 15.76 -13.97
N SER A 337 -27.98 14.56 -14.37
CA SER A 337 -29.38 14.21 -14.67
C SER A 337 -30.24 13.98 -13.43
N GLY A 338 -29.62 13.82 -12.27
CA GLY A 338 -30.29 13.67 -10.97
C GLY A 338 -29.51 14.33 -9.84
N VAL A 339 -30.22 14.95 -8.92
CA VAL A 339 -29.69 15.56 -7.70
C VAL A 339 -30.61 15.22 -6.53
N ILE A 340 -30.03 14.75 -5.42
CA ILE A 340 -30.74 14.58 -4.16
C ILE A 340 -30.15 15.55 -3.15
N VAL A 341 -31.04 16.25 -2.43
CA VAL A 341 -30.69 17.23 -1.41
C VAL A 341 -31.43 16.89 -0.14
N GLU A 342 -30.70 16.67 0.95
CA GLU A 342 -31.24 16.40 2.29
C GLU A 342 -30.88 17.51 3.26
N TRP A 343 -31.82 17.86 4.15
CA TRP A 343 -31.59 18.80 5.25
C TRP A 343 -32.41 18.45 6.47
N GLU A 344 -31.97 18.89 7.62
CA GLU A 344 -32.69 18.74 8.88
C GLU A 344 -33.72 19.83 9.02
N GLU A 345 -34.99 19.47 9.10
CA GLU A 345 -36.08 20.39 9.46
C GLU A 345 -36.23 20.53 10.96
N SER A 346 -35.92 19.45 11.69
CA SER A 346 -35.88 19.40 13.14
C SER A 346 -34.95 18.29 13.63
N GLU A 347 -34.72 18.19 14.95
CA GLU A 347 -33.92 17.11 15.55
C GLU A 347 -34.44 15.69 15.23
N LYS A 348 -35.70 15.55 14.80
CA LYS A 348 -36.34 14.25 14.53
C LYS A 348 -36.81 14.06 13.10
N GLU A 349 -36.65 15.07 12.25
CA GLU A 349 -37.16 15.03 10.89
C GLU A 349 -36.11 15.52 9.90
N THR A 350 -35.71 14.64 9.00
CA THR A 350 -34.89 14.97 7.81
C THR A 350 -35.79 14.97 6.59
N LEU A 351 -35.70 16.03 5.80
CA LEU A 351 -36.39 16.13 4.52
C LEU A 351 -35.42 15.87 3.39
N SER A 352 -35.86 15.13 2.39
CA SER A 352 -35.11 14.78 1.22
C SER A 352 -35.90 15.22 -0.02
N ALA A 353 -35.32 16.08 -0.84
CA ALA A 353 -35.86 16.49 -2.13
C ALA A 353 -35.05 15.83 -3.25
N GLU A 354 -35.73 15.15 -4.15
CA GLU A 354 -35.13 14.58 -5.33
C GLU A 354 -35.55 15.35 -6.58
N PHE A 355 -34.58 15.64 -7.40
CA PHE A 355 -34.72 16.33 -8.67
C PHE A 355 -34.16 15.45 -9.77
N PHE A 356 -34.97 15.08 -10.76
CA PHE A 356 -34.56 14.32 -11.92
C PHE A 356 -34.93 15.03 -13.21
N PHE A 357 -33.98 15.15 -14.14
CA PHE A 357 -34.17 15.85 -15.40
C PHE A 357 -35.38 15.36 -16.21
N ASP A 358 -35.58 14.05 -16.27
CA ASP A 358 -36.66 13.40 -17.00
C ASP A 358 -38.06 13.61 -16.39
N ARG A 359 -38.15 14.08 -15.15
CA ARG A 359 -39.39 14.30 -14.39
C ARG A 359 -39.70 15.77 -14.11
N TYR A 360 -38.69 16.64 -14.27
CA TYR A 360 -38.81 18.05 -13.94
C TYR A 360 -39.33 18.85 -15.13
N SER A 361 -40.44 19.57 -14.94
CA SER A 361 -41.13 20.33 -16.00
C SER A 361 -40.66 21.78 -16.15
N GLY A 362 -39.72 22.23 -15.30
CA GLY A 362 -39.15 23.59 -15.33
C GLY A 362 -37.84 23.68 -16.13
N ASP A 363 -37.17 24.85 -16.06
CA ASP A 363 -35.83 25.01 -16.61
C ASP A 363 -34.79 24.29 -15.70
N TRP A 364 -34.25 23.18 -16.17
CA TRP A 364 -33.27 22.36 -15.44
C TRP A 364 -31.97 23.10 -15.13
N ASN A 365 -31.46 23.87 -16.08
CA ASN A 365 -30.24 24.64 -15.89
C ASN A 365 -30.45 25.77 -14.88
N ALA A 366 -31.61 26.44 -14.90
CA ALA A 366 -31.93 27.45 -13.89
C ALA A 366 -32.03 26.82 -12.47
N LEU A 367 -32.62 25.63 -12.34
CA LEU A 367 -32.66 24.87 -11.10
C LEU A 367 -31.23 24.53 -10.60
N LEU A 368 -30.38 23.94 -11.44
CA LEU A 368 -29.01 23.61 -11.06
C LEU A 368 -28.20 24.88 -10.69
N ARG A 369 -28.37 25.99 -11.41
CA ARG A 369 -27.76 27.28 -11.06
C ARG A 369 -28.17 27.74 -9.66
N ALA A 370 -29.43 27.58 -9.28
CA ALA A 370 -29.91 27.93 -7.96
C ALA A 370 -29.37 26.98 -6.88
N LEU A 371 -29.38 25.66 -7.11
CA LEU A 371 -28.90 24.65 -6.18
C LEU A 371 -27.40 24.80 -5.86
N PHE A 372 -26.58 25.07 -6.90
CA PHE A 372 -25.13 25.16 -6.75
C PHE A 372 -24.60 26.60 -6.59
N SER A 373 -25.48 27.56 -6.30
CA SER A 373 -25.09 28.92 -5.95
C SER A 373 -24.48 29.03 -4.54
N ALA A 374 -23.86 30.16 -4.25
CA ALA A 374 -23.27 30.48 -2.93
C ALA A 374 -24.30 30.55 -1.78
N ASP A 375 -25.56 30.81 -2.12
CA ASP A 375 -26.64 31.03 -1.16
C ASP A 375 -27.05 29.76 -0.39
N ILE A 376 -26.74 28.57 -0.94
CA ILE A 376 -27.01 27.29 -0.31
C ILE A 376 -25.68 26.68 0.13
N LYS A 377 -25.53 26.40 1.42
CA LYS A 377 -24.34 25.75 1.97
C LYS A 377 -24.45 24.23 1.85
N LYS A 378 -23.51 23.62 1.15
CA LYS A 378 -23.55 22.21 0.77
C LYS A 378 -22.46 21.38 1.42
N VAL A 379 -22.85 20.23 1.97
CA VAL A 379 -22.01 19.10 2.36
C VAL A 379 -22.10 18.07 1.26
N SER A 380 -20.97 17.53 0.81
CA SER A 380 -20.97 16.53 -0.26
C SER A 380 -19.79 15.55 -0.07
N HIS A 381 -19.56 14.74 -1.08
CA HIS A 381 -18.49 13.76 -1.16
C HIS A 381 -17.76 13.92 -2.50
N ASN A 382 -16.41 13.87 -2.52
CA ASN A 382 -15.61 14.14 -3.73
C ASN A 382 -15.98 15.48 -4.39
N VAL A 383 -15.97 16.55 -3.60
CA VAL A 383 -16.41 17.89 -4.01
C VAL A 383 -15.63 18.40 -5.23
N LYS A 384 -14.33 18.10 -5.36
CA LYS A 384 -13.53 18.50 -6.53
C LYS A 384 -14.13 17.98 -7.84
N ASP A 385 -14.51 16.71 -7.89
CA ASP A 385 -15.03 16.08 -9.10
C ASP A 385 -16.42 16.65 -9.45
N LEU A 386 -17.26 16.91 -8.44
CA LEU A 386 -18.54 17.57 -8.63
C LEU A 386 -18.36 19.02 -9.11
N MET A 387 -17.42 19.78 -8.55
CA MET A 387 -17.09 21.13 -9.02
C MET A 387 -16.60 21.11 -10.46
N HIS A 388 -15.74 20.15 -10.82
CA HIS A 388 -15.27 19.99 -12.20
C HIS A 388 -16.45 19.81 -13.16
N THR A 389 -17.37 18.88 -12.87
CA THR A 389 -18.54 18.62 -13.71
C THR A 389 -19.45 19.87 -13.83
N LEU A 390 -19.69 20.57 -12.72
CA LEU A 390 -20.49 21.79 -12.73
C LEU A 390 -19.87 22.89 -13.61
N LEU A 391 -18.59 23.14 -13.43
CA LEU A 391 -17.85 24.17 -14.19
C LEU A 391 -17.77 23.84 -15.67
N GLU A 392 -17.56 22.57 -16.03
CA GLU A 392 -17.55 22.08 -17.41
C GLU A 392 -18.89 22.38 -18.12
N ASN A 393 -20.02 22.28 -17.38
CA ASN A 393 -21.35 22.61 -17.87
C ASN A 393 -21.72 24.10 -17.71
N GLY A 394 -20.77 24.96 -17.38
CA GLY A 394 -21.00 26.39 -17.22
C GLY A 394 -21.95 26.77 -16.08
N LEU A 395 -22.01 25.91 -15.05
CA LEU A 395 -22.81 26.09 -13.84
C LEU A 395 -21.95 26.64 -12.70
N PRO A 396 -22.54 27.35 -11.71
CA PRO A 396 -21.82 27.75 -10.52
C PRO A 396 -21.41 26.51 -9.70
N ALA A 397 -20.27 26.58 -9.07
CA ALA A 397 -19.75 25.54 -8.20
C ALA A 397 -19.36 26.16 -6.84
N GLU A 398 -20.34 26.68 -6.15
CA GLU A 398 -20.15 27.53 -4.97
C GLU A 398 -20.90 26.97 -3.76
N GLY A 399 -20.61 27.50 -2.56
CA GLY A 399 -21.32 27.13 -1.33
C GLY A 399 -20.99 25.75 -0.75
N PHE A 400 -19.97 25.03 -1.24
CA PHE A 400 -19.52 23.80 -0.61
C PHE A 400 -18.78 24.10 0.67
N VAL A 401 -19.27 23.55 1.78
CA VAL A 401 -18.73 23.78 3.12
C VAL A 401 -18.07 22.54 3.72
N PHE A 402 -18.27 21.36 3.13
CA PHE A 402 -17.65 20.13 3.61
C PHE A 402 -17.59 19.05 2.51
N ASP A 403 -16.48 18.30 2.51
CA ASP A 403 -16.22 17.10 1.72
C ASP A 403 -15.84 15.95 2.64
N THR A 404 -16.67 14.90 2.67
CA THR A 404 -16.46 13.76 3.58
C THR A 404 -15.25 12.90 3.21
N ALA A 405 -14.87 12.82 1.91
CA ALA A 405 -13.69 12.10 1.47
C ALA A 405 -12.39 12.79 1.94
N LEU A 406 -12.31 14.12 1.76
CA LEU A 406 -11.15 14.90 2.22
C LEU A 406 -11.01 14.89 3.74
N ALA A 407 -12.11 15.03 4.47
CA ALA A 407 -12.09 14.95 5.93
C ALA A 407 -11.57 13.59 6.42
N ALA A 408 -12.07 12.51 5.86
CA ALA A 408 -11.62 11.17 6.20
C ALA A 408 -10.14 10.93 5.85
N TYR A 409 -9.69 11.44 4.69
CA TYR A 409 -8.28 11.39 4.31
C TYR A 409 -7.37 12.15 5.28
N LEU A 410 -7.75 13.32 5.75
CA LEU A 410 -6.97 14.05 6.74
C LEU A 410 -6.91 13.33 8.10
N LEU A 411 -7.97 12.60 8.45
CA LEU A 411 -8.01 11.79 9.67
C LEU A 411 -7.16 10.50 9.56
N ASP A 412 -7.06 9.90 8.37
CA ASP A 412 -6.21 8.74 8.10
C ASP A 412 -5.75 8.73 6.63
N ALA A 413 -4.60 9.33 6.36
CA ALA A 413 -4.01 9.39 5.01
C ALA A 413 -3.50 8.03 4.48
N THR A 414 -3.56 6.97 5.28
CA THR A 414 -3.06 5.63 4.93
C THR A 414 -4.18 4.62 4.68
N ALA A 415 -5.44 4.96 4.90
CA ALA A 415 -6.60 4.09 4.70
C ALA A 415 -6.74 3.59 3.24
N GLY A 416 -6.32 4.39 2.26
CA GLY A 416 -6.25 4.03 0.85
C GLY A 416 -7.60 3.91 0.13
N LYS A 417 -8.73 4.00 0.85
CA LYS A 417 -10.10 4.04 0.31
C LYS A 417 -10.94 5.04 1.07
N TYR A 418 -11.55 5.94 0.33
CA TYR A 418 -12.36 7.02 0.90
C TYR A 418 -13.75 7.11 0.24
N ASP A 419 -14.20 6.04 -0.42
CA ASP A 419 -15.57 5.92 -0.95
C ASP A 419 -16.60 5.88 0.20
N ILE A 420 -17.83 6.32 -0.07
CA ILE A 420 -18.89 6.47 0.93
C ILE A 420 -19.15 5.16 1.69
N ALA A 421 -19.23 4.03 0.98
CA ALA A 421 -19.53 2.74 1.58
C ALA A 421 -18.41 2.26 2.50
N SER A 422 -17.14 2.43 2.08
CA SER A 422 -15.96 2.12 2.90
C SER A 422 -15.88 3.00 4.14
N LEU A 423 -16.12 4.31 4.00
CA LEU A 423 -16.13 5.24 5.12
C LEU A 423 -17.25 4.93 6.10
N PHE A 424 -18.45 4.65 5.59
CA PHE A 424 -19.58 4.30 6.43
C PHE A 424 -19.30 3.05 7.27
N ALA A 425 -18.74 2.00 6.63
CA ALA A 425 -18.34 0.78 7.31
C ALA A 425 -17.30 1.02 8.40
N VAL A 426 -16.35 1.94 8.15
CA VAL A 426 -15.28 2.29 9.08
C VAL A 426 -15.80 3.06 10.30
N TYR A 427 -16.64 4.07 10.09
CA TYR A 427 -17.09 4.96 11.17
C TYR A 427 -18.29 4.45 11.94
N PHE A 428 -19.16 3.66 11.30
CA PHE A 428 -20.38 3.14 11.91
C PHE A 428 -20.35 1.63 12.19
N HIS A 429 -19.27 0.93 11.83
CA HIS A 429 -19.08 -0.51 12.04
C HIS A 429 -20.20 -1.37 11.43
N THR A 430 -20.83 -0.87 10.38
CA THR A 430 -21.90 -1.54 9.64
C THR A 430 -21.78 -1.23 8.14
N GLN A 431 -22.30 -2.12 7.28
CA GLN A 431 -22.33 -1.87 5.84
C GLN A 431 -23.56 -1.05 5.47
N LEU A 432 -23.42 -0.20 4.45
CA LEU A 432 -24.57 0.43 3.84
C LEU A 432 -25.52 -0.62 3.25
N ALA A 433 -26.83 -0.41 3.43
CA ALA A 433 -27.84 -1.25 2.82
C ALA A 433 -27.93 -1.11 1.28
N ALA A 434 -27.07 -0.31 0.65
CA ALA A 434 -26.97 -0.10 -0.78
C ALA A 434 -25.78 -0.89 -1.37
N PRO A 435 -25.94 -1.47 -2.59
CA PRO A 435 -24.82 -2.10 -3.28
C PRO A 435 -23.73 -1.09 -3.65
N ALA A 436 -22.45 -1.43 -3.38
CA ALA A 436 -21.30 -0.54 -3.64
C ALA A 436 -21.14 -0.11 -5.12
N HIS A 437 -21.63 -0.91 -6.07
CA HIS A 437 -21.62 -0.58 -7.51
C HIS A 437 -22.66 0.48 -7.93
N LEU A 438 -23.54 0.90 -7.02
CA LEU A 438 -24.49 1.97 -7.24
C LEU A 438 -24.09 3.29 -6.56
N GLU A 439 -22.84 3.42 -6.13
CA GLU A 439 -22.33 4.74 -5.67
C GLU A 439 -22.42 5.80 -6.76
N PRO A 440 -22.61 7.10 -6.41
CA PRO A 440 -22.72 8.22 -7.36
C PRO A 440 -21.52 8.32 -8.27
N GLY A 441 -20.72 7.77 -8.68
CA GLY A 441 -19.62 7.72 -9.65
C GLY A 441 -19.51 6.39 -10.39
N ALA A 442 -20.32 5.41 -9.99
CA ALA A 442 -20.32 4.05 -10.52
C ALA A 442 -21.71 3.60 -11.04
N PHE A 443 -22.64 4.56 -11.22
CA PHE A 443 -23.98 4.26 -11.72
C PHE A 443 -23.91 3.65 -13.10
N ASP A 444 -24.24 2.37 -13.21
CA ASP A 444 -24.47 1.71 -14.48
C ASP A 444 -25.93 1.91 -14.88
N LEU A 445 -26.15 2.65 -15.97
CA LEU A 445 -27.45 2.97 -16.54
C LEU A 445 -28.28 1.73 -17.03
N LEU A 446 -27.74 0.53 -16.93
CA LEU A 446 -28.38 -0.71 -17.33
C LEU A 446 -29.04 -1.48 -16.17
N GLY A 447 -28.96 -0.94 -14.93
CA GLY A 447 -29.56 -1.55 -13.75
C GLY A 447 -31.08 -1.23 -13.55
N ASP A 448 -31.66 -1.80 -12.50
CA ASP A 448 -33.00 -1.46 -12.04
C ASP A 448 -33.03 0.00 -11.54
N VAL A 449 -33.71 0.89 -12.26
CA VAL A 449 -33.80 2.33 -11.99
C VAL A 449 -34.26 2.60 -10.54
N ARG A 450 -35.23 1.83 -10.01
CA ARG A 450 -35.72 2.00 -8.63
C ARG A 450 -34.67 1.61 -7.59
N ALA A 451 -33.90 0.55 -7.86
CA ALA A 451 -32.80 0.16 -6.97
C ALA A 451 -31.71 1.23 -6.96
N ALA A 452 -31.41 1.82 -8.12
CA ALA A 452 -30.47 2.91 -8.26
C ALA A 452 -30.91 4.17 -7.49
N GLU A 453 -32.17 4.59 -7.63
CA GLU A 453 -32.73 5.73 -6.91
C GLU A 453 -32.71 5.50 -5.39
N THR A 454 -33.13 4.31 -4.95
CA THR A 454 -33.06 3.94 -3.52
C THR A 454 -31.63 3.99 -3.00
N ALA A 455 -30.66 3.44 -3.74
CA ALA A 455 -29.25 3.50 -3.37
C ALA A 455 -28.76 4.96 -3.30
N PHE A 456 -29.18 5.82 -4.21
CA PHE A 456 -28.79 7.22 -4.24
C PHE A 456 -29.23 7.98 -2.99
N HIS A 457 -30.47 7.73 -2.51
CA HIS A 457 -30.93 8.24 -1.21
C HIS A 457 -30.10 7.70 -0.05
N ILE A 458 -29.83 6.41 -0.01
CA ILE A 458 -29.02 5.78 1.05
C ILE A 458 -27.62 6.42 1.10
N TYR A 459 -26.98 6.64 -0.06
CA TYR A 459 -25.68 7.30 -0.12
C TYR A 459 -25.74 8.77 0.33
N THR A 460 -26.79 9.52 -0.04
CA THR A 460 -26.96 10.90 0.42
C THR A 460 -27.10 10.97 1.93
N SER A 461 -27.95 10.14 2.52
CA SER A 461 -28.12 10.06 4.00
C SER A 461 -26.83 9.60 4.69
N ALA A 462 -26.06 8.72 4.06
CA ALA A 462 -24.76 8.29 4.59
C ALA A 462 -23.74 9.44 4.63
N VAL A 463 -23.71 10.31 3.60
CA VAL A 463 -22.86 11.51 3.59
C VAL A 463 -23.24 12.46 4.71
N GLY A 464 -24.55 12.68 4.95
CA GLY A 464 -25.03 13.47 6.07
C GLY A 464 -24.63 12.90 7.43
N SER A 465 -24.68 11.58 7.58
CA SER A 465 -24.23 10.89 8.79
C SER A 465 -22.71 11.00 8.99
N LEU A 466 -21.93 10.80 7.91
CA LEU A 466 -20.48 10.97 7.93
C LEU A 466 -20.08 12.41 8.29
N TYR A 467 -20.78 13.41 7.78
CA TYR A 467 -20.53 14.80 8.13
C TYR A 467 -20.60 15.02 9.66
N LYS A 468 -21.67 14.55 10.31
CA LYS A 468 -21.85 14.67 11.76
C LYS A 468 -20.73 14.00 12.55
N GLU A 469 -20.21 12.88 12.06
CA GLU A 469 -19.16 12.10 12.69
C GLU A 469 -17.76 12.69 12.46
N LEU A 470 -17.51 13.23 11.26
CA LEU A 470 -16.18 13.70 10.86
C LEU A 470 -15.86 15.10 11.37
N VAL A 471 -16.84 16.02 11.44
CA VAL A 471 -16.63 17.41 11.89
C VAL A 471 -16.00 17.46 13.29
N PRO A 472 -16.55 16.81 14.32
CA PRO A 472 -15.96 16.84 15.66
C PRO A 472 -14.50 16.30 15.67
N ARG A 473 -14.21 15.30 14.86
CA ARG A 473 -12.88 14.69 14.78
C ARG A 473 -11.85 15.61 14.11
N ILE A 474 -12.27 16.39 13.10
CA ILE A 474 -11.44 17.44 12.49
C ILE A 474 -11.06 18.49 13.52
N GLU A 475 -12.01 18.93 14.34
CA GLU A 475 -11.79 19.90 15.43
C GLU A 475 -10.88 19.32 16.54
N GLU A 476 -11.15 18.11 17.00
CA GLU A 476 -10.36 17.41 18.02
C GLU A 476 -8.90 17.26 17.62
N ARG A 477 -8.63 16.97 16.33
CA ARG A 477 -7.27 16.86 15.78
C ARG A 477 -6.64 18.18 15.36
N GLN A 478 -7.28 19.32 15.65
CA GLN A 478 -6.79 20.67 15.29
C GLN A 478 -6.56 20.86 13.77
N LEU A 479 -7.34 20.18 12.96
CA LEU A 479 -7.21 20.19 11.49
C LEU A 479 -8.05 21.29 10.84
N HIS A 480 -8.74 22.14 11.61
CA HIS A 480 -9.67 23.18 11.12
C HIS A 480 -9.03 24.05 10.02
N ALA A 481 -7.91 24.70 10.32
CA ALA A 481 -7.22 25.57 9.36
C ALA A 481 -6.79 24.81 8.09
N LEU A 482 -6.19 23.64 8.27
CA LEU A 482 -5.77 22.81 7.13
C LEU A 482 -6.95 22.39 6.27
N TYR A 483 -8.08 22.04 6.88
CA TYR A 483 -9.27 21.61 6.16
C TYR A 483 -9.98 22.75 5.44
N TYR A 484 -10.33 23.81 6.17
CA TYR A 484 -11.19 24.88 5.65
C TYR A 484 -10.44 25.99 4.88
N GLU A 485 -9.15 26.19 5.15
CA GLU A 485 -8.37 27.23 4.47
C GLU A 485 -7.49 26.68 3.35
N VAL A 486 -7.24 25.35 3.32
CA VAL A 486 -6.34 24.73 2.34
C VAL A 486 -7.07 23.67 1.50
N GLU A 487 -7.46 22.54 2.11
CA GLU A 487 -7.92 21.38 1.34
C GLU A 487 -9.25 21.61 0.63
N LEU A 488 -10.25 22.14 1.32
CA LEU A 488 -11.56 22.39 0.72
C LEU A 488 -11.53 23.47 -0.37
N PRO A 489 -10.91 24.66 -0.16
CA PRO A 489 -10.77 25.65 -1.23
C PRO A 489 -9.95 25.15 -2.42
N LEU A 490 -8.96 24.28 -2.18
CA LEU A 490 -8.14 23.69 -3.24
C LEU A 490 -8.98 22.87 -4.24
N CYS A 491 -10.11 22.29 -3.84
CA CYS A 491 -11.01 21.57 -4.76
C CYS A 491 -11.37 22.41 -5.98
N ARG A 492 -11.72 23.68 -5.78
CA ARG A 492 -12.05 24.59 -6.88
C ARG A 492 -10.85 24.92 -7.75
N VAL A 493 -9.70 25.19 -7.13
CA VAL A 493 -8.46 25.48 -7.85
C VAL A 493 -8.11 24.34 -8.80
N LEU A 494 -8.12 23.10 -8.27
CA LEU A 494 -7.81 21.93 -9.06
C LEU A 494 -8.84 21.65 -10.17
N ALA A 495 -10.13 21.80 -9.89
CA ALA A 495 -11.17 21.66 -10.90
C ALA A 495 -10.97 22.65 -12.07
N GLU A 496 -10.64 23.93 -11.79
CA GLU A 496 -10.35 24.93 -12.82
C GLU A 496 -9.05 24.62 -13.57
N MET A 497 -7.99 24.12 -12.91
CA MET A 497 -6.74 23.68 -13.54
C MET A 497 -6.97 22.50 -14.48
N GLU A 498 -7.74 21.49 -14.06
CA GLU A 498 -8.10 20.32 -14.86
C GLU A 498 -8.87 20.73 -16.13
N LEU A 499 -9.82 21.66 -16.00
CA LEU A 499 -10.57 22.21 -17.15
C LEU A 499 -9.70 23.03 -18.07
N ALA A 500 -8.81 23.86 -17.53
CA ALA A 500 -7.90 24.67 -18.34
C ALA A 500 -6.98 23.80 -19.18
N GLY A 501 -6.37 22.76 -18.56
CA GLY A 501 -5.40 21.90 -19.20
C GLY A 501 -4.19 22.69 -19.75
N VAL A 502 -3.19 21.97 -20.23
CA VAL A 502 -1.97 22.56 -20.82
C VAL A 502 -1.89 22.22 -22.31
N ARG A 503 -1.59 23.24 -23.13
CA ARG A 503 -1.48 23.04 -24.57
C ARG A 503 -0.19 22.30 -24.92
N VAL A 504 -0.28 21.37 -25.88
CA VAL A 504 0.85 20.59 -26.39
C VAL A 504 0.98 20.78 -27.90
N ASP A 505 2.19 21.04 -28.38
CA ASP A 505 2.49 21.02 -29.80
C ASP A 505 2.55 19.56 -30.29
N ALA A 506 1.40 19.05 -30.76
CA ALA A 506 1.26 17.68 -31.22
C ALA A 506 2.22 17.32 -32.38
N LYS A 507 2.53 18.32 -33.26
CA LYS A 507 3.46 18.07 -34.38
C LYS A 507 4.88 17.92 -33.85
N ALA A 508 5.35 18.86 -33.04
CA ALA A 508 6.69 18.77 -32.45
C ALA A 508 6.85 17.50 -31.60
N LEU A 509 5.81 17.10 -30.88
CA LEU A 509 5.81 15.84 -30.09
C LEU A 509 5.87 14.59 -30.97
N ALA A 510 5.16 14.57 -32.10
CA ALA A 510 5.23 13.48 -33.07
C ALA A 510 6.60 13.40 -33.75
N ASP A 511 7.17 14.55 -34.15
CA ASP A 511 8.50 14.65 -34.75
C ASP A 511 9.57 14.17 -33.75
N PHE A 512 9.49 14.52 -32.49
CA PHE A 512 10.36 14.01 -31.42
C PHE A 512 10.18 12.51 -31.22
N GLY A 513 8.95 12.00 -31.27
CA GLY A 513 8.66 10.56 -31.19
C GLY A 513 9.31 9.79 -32.34
N ALA A 514 9.33 10.33 -33.57
CA ALA A 514 9.98 9.72 -34.72
C ALA A 514 11.52 9.65 -34.57
N VAL A 515 12.14 10.67 -33.96
CA VAL A 515 13.56 10.63 -33.59
C VAL A 515 13.82 9.51 -32.59
N MET A 516 12.97 9.35 -31.57
CA MET A 516 13.11 8.26 -30.59
C MET A 516 12.97 6.88 -31.22
N ASP A 517 12.08 6.70 -32.20
CA ASP A 517 11.93 5.45 -32.94
C ASP A 517 13.21 5.08 -33.72
N ALA A 518 13.84 6.08 -34.35
CA ALA A 518 15.10 5.86 -35.07
C ALA A 518 16.25 5.45 -34.13
N GLU A 519 16.36 6.14 -33.00
CA GLU A 519 17.37 5.82 -31.97
C GLU A 519 17.13 4.44 -31.34
N LEU A 520 15.87 4.12 -31.02
CA LEU A 520 15.50 2.79 -30.50
C LEU A 520 15.87 1.68 -31.45
N LYS A 521 15.64 1.87 -32.76
CA LYS A 521 16.02 0.88 -33.78
C LYS A 521 17.53 0.67 -33.84
N THR A 522 18.29 1.76 -33.80
CA THR A 522 19.76 1.70 -33.77
C THR A 522 20.29 0.97 -32.53
N LEU A 523 19.70 1.26 -31.35
CA LEU A 523 20.05 0.58 -30.10
C LEU A 523 19.66 -0.90 -30.13
N GLU A 524 18.50 -1.23 -30.70
CA GLU A 524 18.05 -2.62 -30.84
C GLU A 524 19.00 -3.45 -31.70
N GLU A 525 19.42 -2.90 -32.83
CA GLU A 525 20.42 -3.56 -33.74
C GLU A 525 21.73 -3.82 -33.01
N ARG A 526 22.26 -2.84 -32.27
CA ARG A 526 23.47 -2.99 -31.45
C ARG A 526 23.31 -4.03 -30.33
N ILE A 527 22.23 -3.96 -29.60
CA ILE A 527 21.93 -4.92 -28.51
C ILE A 527 21.86 -6.36 -29.07
N TYR A 528 21.26 -6.56 -30.23
CA TYR A 528 21.17 -7.89 -30.85
C TYR A 528 22.54 -8.36 -31.35
N GLU A 529 23.37 -7.49 -31.88
CA GLU A 529 24.75 -7.80 -32.25
C GLU A 529 25.59 -8.21 -31.03
N GLU A 530 25.52 -7.44 -29.94
CA GLU A 530 26.24 -7.73 -28.70
C GLU A 530 25.71 -8.96 -27.95
N ALA A 531 24.45 -9.32 -28.15
CA ALA A 531 23.82 -10.52 -27.61
C ALA A 531 23.99 -11.77 -28.46
N ASP A 532 24.62 -11.68 -29.66
CA ASP A 532 24.69 -12.75 -30.64
C ASP A 532 23.29 -13.36 -30.92
N GLY A 533 22.32 -12.51 -31.22
CA GLY A 533 20.96 -12.90 -31.60
C GLY A 533 19.84 -12.04 -31.03
N SER A 534 18.69 -12.11 -31.70
CA SER A 534 17.49 -11.33 -31.33
C SER A 534 16.76 -11.93 -30.12
N PHE A 535 16.19 -11.07 -29.28
CA PHE A 535 15.36 -11.41 -28.14
C PHE A 535 14.47 -10.23 -27.78
N ASN A 536 13.44 -10.42 -26.94
CA ASN A 536 12.63 -9.32 -26.47
C ASN A 536 13.33 -8.56 -25.34
N ILE A 537 13.92 -7.38 -25.66
CA ILE A 537 14.64 -6.50 -24.71
C ILE A 537 13.73 -6.05 -23.55
N ASN A 538 12.43 -5.90 -23.82
CA ASN A 538 11.42 -5.50 -22.82
C ASN A 538 10.97 -6.67 -21.93
N SER A 539 11.39 -7.91 -22.21
CA SER A 539 11.12 -9.06 -21.36
C SER A 539 12.22 -9.22 -20.30
N PRO A 540 11.95 -8.96 -19.01
CA PRO A 540 12.95 -9.12 -17.95
C PRO A 540 13.55 -10.53 -17.89
N LYS A 541 12.74 -11.55 -18.26
CA LYS A 541 13.19 -12.95 -18.30
C LYS A 541 14.21 -13.18 -19.39
N GLN A 542 13.89 -12.81 -20.64
CA GLN A 542 14.80 -13.02 -21.78
C GLN A 542 16.07 -12.18 -21.64
N LEU A 543 15.93 -10.93 -21.20
CA LEU A 543 17.10 -10.09 -20.92
C LEU A 543 17.98 -10.69 -19.83
N GLY A 544 17.38 -11.22 -18.76
CA GLY A 544 18.12 -11.90 -17.68
C GLY A 544 18.87 -13.15 -18.18
N GLU A 545 18.27 -13.96 -19.07
CA GLU A 545 18.90 -15.11 -19.70
C GLU A 545 20.08 -14.67 -20.57
N VAL A 546 19.96 -13.59 -21.35
CA VAL A 546 21.04 -13.05 -22.18
C VAL A 546 22.21 -12.54 -21.31
N LEU A 547 21.92 -11.66 -20.34
CA LEU A 547 22.97 -11.00 -19.55
C LEU A 547 23.70 -11.98 -18.62
N PHE A 548 22.95 -12.84 -17.93
CA PHE A 548 23.50 -13.65 -16.83
C PHE A 548 23.82 -15.10 -17.22
N ASP A 549 23.02 -15.71 -18.09
CA ASP A 549 23.21 -17.12 -18.46
C ASP A 549 24.07 -17.25 -19.74
N ARG A 550 23.95 -16.32 -20.73
CA ARG A 550 24.73 -16.37 -21.99
C ARG A 550 26.01 -15.56 -21.91
N LEU A 551 25.95 -14.29 -21.46
CA LEU A 551 27.13 -13.41 -21.37
C LEU A 551 27.89 -13.57 -20.05
N GLY A 552 27.33 -14.31 -19.06
CA GLY A 552 28.00 -14.64 -17.80
C GLY A 552 28.29 -13.46 -16.89
N LEU A 553 27.51 -12.37 -16.99
CA LEU A 553 27.71 -11.20 -16.16
C LEU A 553 27.40 -11.52 -14.69
N PRO A 554 28.00 -10.79 -13.74
CA PRO A 554 27.71 -10.96 -12.31
C PRO A 554 26.22 -10.74 -12.03
N HIS A 555 25.58 -11.70 -11.39
CA HIS A 555 24.15 -11.64 -11.10
C HIS A 555 23.86 -11.44 -9.62
N GLY A 556 22.76 -10.73 -9.31
CA GLY A 556 22.21 -10.62 -7.97
C GLY A 556 21.29 -11.80 -7.61
N LYS A 557 20.31 -11.54 -6.74
CA LYS A 557 19.31 -12.56 -6.32
C LYS A 557 18.39 -12.94 -7.48
N LYS A 558 18.17 -14.24 -7.67
CA LYS A 558 17.17 -14.76 -8.60
C LYS A 558 15.76 -14.45 -8.07
N THR A 559 14.92 -13.84 -8.90
CA THR A 559 13.50 -13.60 -8.62
C THR A 559 12.67 -14.82 -9.04
N LYS A 560 11.35 -14.82 -8.75
CA LYS A 560 10.45 -15.90 -9.19
C LYS A 560 10.38 -16.05 -10.72
N THR A 561 10.58 -14.97 -11.46
CA THR A 561 10.50 -14.91 -12.92
C THR A 561 11.85 -14.95 -13.62
N GLY A 562 12.94 -15.13 -12.88
CA GLY A 562 14.30 -15.15 -13.42
C GLY A 562 15.23 -14.18 -12.68
N TRP A 563 16.32 -13.79 -13.29
CA TRP A 563 17.26 -12.81 -12.75
C TRP A 563 16.65 -11.40 -12.73
N SER A 564 16.93 -10.63 -11.69
CA SER A 564 16.50 -9.22 -11.66
C SER A 564 17.28 -8.39 -12.67
N THR A 565 16.56 -7.70 -13.55
CA THR A 565 17.11 -6.75 -14.53
C THR A 565 16.58 -5.34 -14.28
N ASN A 566 16.30 -4.98 -13.01
CA ASN A 566 15.88 -3.62 -12.67
C ASN A 566 17.04 -2.61 -12.89
N ALA A 567 16.70 -1.32 -12.93
CA ALA A 567 17.68 -0.27 -13.22
C ALA A 567 18.87 -0.30 -12.26
N ASP A 568 18.63 -0.51 -10.95
CA ASP A 568 19.69 -0.53 -9.93
C ASP A 568 20.71 -1.68 -10.14
N VAL A 569 20.22 -2.83 -10.65
CA VAL A 569 21.09 -3.97 -10.96
C VAL A 569 21.90 -3.68 -12.22
N LEU A 570 21.24 -3.14 -13.25
CA LEU A 570 21.91 -2.82 -14.52
C LEU A 570 22.90 -1.67 -14.38
N GLU A 571 22.61 -0.61 -13.59
CA GLU A 571 23.56 0.48 -13.36
C GLU A 571 24.86 0.00 -12.69
N LYS A 572 24.80 -0.98 -11.79
CA LYS A 572 26.00 -1.59 -11.19
C LYS A 572 26.85 -2.36 -12.20
N LEU A 573 26.23 -2.85 -13.28
CA LEU A 573 26.87 -3.63 -14.33
C LEU A 573 27.23 -2.79 -15.56
N ARG A 574 26.96 -1.49 -15.53
CA ARG A 574 27.08 -0.58 -16.67
C ARG A 574 28.43 -0.63 -17.39
N TRP A 575 29.49 -0.90 -16.63
CA TRP A 575 30.86 -0.90 -17.14
C TRP A 575 31.41 -2.30 -17.37
N GLU A 576 30.65 -3.37 -17.06
CA GLU A 576 31.06 -4.74 -17.21
C GLU A 576 30.92 -5.22 -18.67
N HIS A 577 29.93 -4.72 -19.40
CA HIS A 577 29.72 -5.07 -20.82
C HIS A 577 28.92 -3.96 -21.53
N PRO A 578 29.25 -3.62 -22.81
CA PRO A 578 28.57 -2.54 -23.55
C PRO A 578 27.05 -2.71 -23.63
N ILE A 579 26.54 -3.93 -23.79
CA ILE A 579 25.11 -4.25 -23.86
C ILE A 579 24.32 -3.67 -22.68
N VAL A 580 24.93 -3.58 -21.51
CA VAL A 580 24.24 -3.08 -20.31
C VAL A 580 23.95 -1.58 -20.43
N ALA A 581 24.93 -0.81 -20.93
CA ALA A 581 24.75 0.62 -21.19
C ALA A 581 23.68 0.85 -22.28
N ASP A 582 23.73 0.05 -23.37
CA ASP A 582 22.77 0.15 -24.46
C ASP A 582 21.36 -0.26 -24.03
N VAL A 583 21.20 -1.29 -23.21
CA VAL A 583 19.90 -1.69 -22.63
C VAL A 583 19.33 -0.61 -21.69
N LEU A 584 20.16 0.03 -20.86
CA LEU A 584 19.74 1.15 -20.01
C LEU A 584 19.24 2.32 -20.86
N GLN A 585 19.98 2.67 -21.91
CA GLN A 585 19.60 3.74 -22.85
C GLN A 585 18.33 3.37 -23.64
N TYR A 586 18.23 2.15 -24.15
CA TYR A 586 17.03 1.64 -24.82
C TYR A 586 15.78 1.76 -23.93
N ARG A 587 15.85 1.31 -22.69
CA ARG A 587 14.72 1.41 -21.75
C ARG A 587 14.32 2.85 -21.46
N GLN A 588 15.31 3.76 -21.36
CA GLN A 588 15.04 5.18 -21.19
C GLN A 588 14.28 5.75 -22.40
N TYR A 589 14.75 5.47 -23.61
CA TYR A 589 14.12 5.97 -24.84
C TYR A 589 12.76 5.32 -25.09
N ALA A 590 12.64 4.01 -24.85
CA ALA A 590 11.36 3.31 -24.96
C ALA A 590 10.30 3.88 -24.01
N LYS A 591 10.69 4.24 -22.77
CA LYS A 591 9.79 4.89 -21.82
C LYS A 591 9.42 6.31 -22.28
N LEU A 592 10.37 7.12 -22.77
CA LEU A 592 10.10 8.45 -23.32
C LEU A 592 9.10 8.36 -24.48
N LYS A 593 9.34 7.43 -25.42
CA LYS A 593 8.47 7.22 -26.59
C LYS A 593 7.08 6.75 -26.16
N SER A 594 6.98 5.63 -25.45
CA SER A 594 5.69 4.99 -25.16
C SER A 594 4.83 5.80 -24.19
N THR A 595 5.44 6.35 -23.12
CA THR A 595 4.68 7.02 -22.06
C THR A 595 4.39 8.47 -22.42
N TYR A 596 5.40 9.20 -22.89
CA TYR A 596 5.27 10.63 -23.09
C TYR A 596 4.94 11.02 -24.52
N CYS A 597 5.58 10.43 -25.55
CA CYS A 597 5.21 10.77 -26.93
C CYS A 597 3.86 10.14 -27.28
N ASP A 598 3.77 8.81 -27.35
CA ASP A 598 2.58 8.11 -27.80
C ASP A 598 1.43 8.24 -26.81
N GLY A 599 1.75 8.26 -25.51
CA GLY A 599 0.76 8.41 -24.44
C GLY A 599 0.08 9.76 -24.49
N LEU A 600 0.85 10.86 -24.58
CA LEU A 600 0.27 12.21 -24.63
C LEU A 600 -0.49 12.47 -25.93
N LEU A 601 0.03 12.04 -27.10
CA LEU A 601 -0.65 12.19 -28.38
C LEU A 601 -2.07 11.60 -28.39
N LYS A 602 -2.32 10.56 -27.61
CA LYS A 602 -3.63 9.89 -27.51
C LYS A 602 -4.65 10.69 -26.70
N VAL A 603 -4.19 11.53 -25.79
CA VAL A 603 -5.04 12.25 -24.81
C VAL A 603 -5.09 13.77 -25.08
N ILE A 604 -4.50 14.24 -26.17
CA ILE A 604 -4.65 15.64 -26.61
C ILE A 604 -6.10 15.84 -27.04
N GLY A 605 -6.77 16.79 -26.39
CA GLY A 605 -8.13 17.18 -26.72
C GLY A 605 -8.24 17.93 -28.09
N PRO A 606 -9.45 18.16 -28.59
CA PRO A 606 -9.68 18.83 -29.86
C PRO A 606 -9.20 20.31 -29.86
N ASP A 607 -9.00 20.89 -28.68
CA ASP A 607 -8.45 22.24 -28.47
C ASP A 607 -6.89 22.23 -28.37
N GLY A 608 -6.25 21.08 -28.55
CA GLY A 608 -4.81 20.91 -28.46
C GLY A 608 -4.26 20.87 -27.03
N ARG A 609 -5.13 20.71 -26.04
CA ARG A 609 -4.73 20.68 -24.62
C ARG A 609 -4.79 19.27 -24.04
N VAL A 610 -3.87 19.00 -23.14
CA VAL A 610 -3.83 17.78 -22.30
C VAL A 610 -4.37 18.15 -20.92
N ARG A 611 -5.27 17.35 -20.42
CA ARG A 611 -5.88 17.50 -19.09
C ARG A 611 -5.48 16.34 -18.23
N THR A 612 -4.90 16.62 -17.09
CA THR A 612 -4.60 15.62 -16.05
C THR A 612 -5.67 15.63 -14.99
N SER A 613 -5.84 14.56 -14.25
CA SER A 613 -6.62 14.54 -13.02
C SER A 613 -5.70 14.64 -11.81
N PHE A 614 -5.92 15.64 -10.95
CA PHE A 614 -5.17 15.81 -9.70
C PHE A 614 -5.86 15.06 -8.57
N GLN A 615 -5.11 14.15 -7.96
CA GLN A 615 -5.59 13.32 -6.86
C GLN A 615 -5.17 13.92 -5.52
N MET A 616 -6.15 14.21 -4.66
CA MET A 616 -5.94 14.86 -3.36
C MET A 616 -5.72 13.85 -2.23
N THR A 617 -6.16 12.60 -2.38
CA THR A 617 -6.29 11.60 -1.30
C THR A 617 -5.39 10.36 -1.47
N VAL A 618 -4.35 10.43 -2.32
CA VAL A 618 -3.50 9.28 -2.66
C VAL A 618 -2.22 9.22 -1.85
N THR A 619 -1.55 10.35 -1.62
CA THR A 619 -0.24 10.35 -0.97
C THR A 619 -0.38 10.48 0.55
N ALA A 620 0.42 9.73 1.29
CA ALA A 620 0.42 9.80 2.75
C ALA A 620 1.09 11.06 3.33
N THR A 621 1.74 11.88 2.49
CA THR A 621 2.42 13.12 2.88
C THR A 621 1.60 14.38 2.63
N GLY A 622 0.42 14.27 2.01
CA GLY A 622 -0.37 15.44 1.61
C GLY A 622 -0.03 16.00 0.23
N ARG A 623 1.02 15.51 -0.45
CA ARG A 623 1.33 15.93 -1.82
C ARG A 623 0.21 15.56 -2.78
N LEU A 624 -0.02 16.39 -3.79
CA LEU A 624 -0.88 16.04 -4.91
C LEU A 624 -0.23 14.92 -5.76
N SER A 625 -1.06 14.10 -6.36
CA SER A 625 -0.66 13.16 -7.40
C SER A 625 -1.40 13.50 -8.70
N SER A 626 -0.79 13.24 -9.84
CA SER A 626 -1.34 13.52 -11.17
C SER A 626 -1.48 12.20 -11.92
N THR A 627 -2.66 11.98 -12.52
CA THR A 627 -2.98 10.76 -13.27
C THR A 627 -3.69 11.11 -14.58
N GLU A 628 -3.60 10.23 -15.55
CA GLU A 628 -4.35 10.21 -16.81
C GLU A 628 -4.28 11.50 -17.66
N PRO A 629 -3.05 11.97 -18.00
CA PRO A 629 -1.72 11.42 -17.80
C PRO A 629 -1.02 12.01 -16.58
N ASN A 630 0.01 11.31 -16.05
CA ASN A 630 0.84 11.87 -14.99
C ASN A 630 1.82 12.92 -15.55
N LEU A 631 1.50 14.20 -15.39
CA LEU A 631 2.33 15.31 -15.84
C LEU A 631 3.43 15.71 -14.83
N GLN A 632 3.35 15.23 -13.57
CA GLN A 632 4.38 15.51 -12.56
C GLN A 632 5.66 14.68 -12.74
N ASN A 633 5.61 13.62 -13.56
CA ASN A 633 6.74 12.71 -13.76
C ASN A 633 7.48 12.93 -15.09
N ILE A 634 7.26 14.05 -15.78
CA ILE A 634 7.99 14.41 -17.01
C ILE A 634 9.48 14.58 -16.65
N PRO A 635 10.42 13.82 -17.26
CA PRO A 635 11.82 13.82 -16.87
C PRO A 635 12.47 15.20 -17.02
N THR A 636 13.29 15.57 -16.05
CA THR A 636 14.03 16.86 -16.04
C THR A 636 15.53 16.69 -15.99
N ARG A 637 16.01 15.51 -15.51
CA ARG A 637 17.44 15.28 -15.26
C ARG A 637 18.26 14.92 -16.47
N THR A 638 17.61 14.50 -17.55
CA THR A 638 18.31 14.13 -18.79
C THR A 638 18.03 15.14 -19.88
N PRO A 639 18.99 15.45 -20.77
CA PRO A 639 18.79 16.41 -21.85
C PRO A 639 17.57 16.09 -22.72
N LEU A 640 17.39 14.82 -23.09
CA LEU A 640 16.22 14.37 -23.88
C LEU A 640 14.90 14.45 -23.10
N GLY A 641 14.93 14.19 -21.80
CA GLY A 641 13.74 14.35 -20.96
C GLY A 641 13.33 15.79 -20.83
N SER A 642 14.28 16.71 -20.67
CA SER A 642 13.98 18.15 -20.60
C SER A 642 13.46 18.72 -21.92
N GLU A 643 13.91 18.17 -23.09
CA GLU A 643 13.37 18.59 -24.40
C GLU A 643 11.84 18.32 -24.52
N LEU A 644 11.28 17.32 -23.84
CA LEU A 644 9.83 17.12 -23.80
C LEU A 644 9.06 18.35 -23.28
N ARG A 645 9.66 19.13 -22.37
CA ARG A 645 9.04 20.34 -21.84
C ARG A 645 8.89 21.44 -22.88
N ARG A 646 9.67 21.42 -23.99
CA ARG A 646 9.49 22.33 -25.12
C ARG A 646 8.17 22.12 -25.85
N MET A 647 7.61 20.90 -25.77
CA MET A 647 6.35 20.57 -26.44
C MET A 647 5.11 21.16 -25.72
N PHE A 648 5.28 21.57 -24.46
CA PHE A 648 4.24 22.24 -23.70
C PHE A 648 4.33 23.74 -23.96
N VAL A 649 3.35 24.28 -24.65
CA VAL A 649 3.35 25.63 -25.20
C VAL A 649 2.09 26.40 -24.76
N PRO A 650 2.13 27.72 -24.63
CA PRO A 650 0.94 28.53 -24.36
C PRO A 650 0.05 28.67 -25.59
N GLU A 651 -1.13 29.23 -25.40
CA GLU A 651 -1.97 29.73 -26.49
C GLU A 651 -1.24 30.84 -27.25
N ARG A 652 -1.64 31.06 -28.51
CA ARG A 652 -1.01 32.09 -29.34
C ARG A 652 -1.20 33.48 -28.72
N GLY A 653 -0.11 34.22 -28.51
CA GLY A 653 -0.10 35.51 -27.85
C GLY A 653 0.15 35.47 -26.35
N ASN A 654 0.17 34.26 -25.76
CA ASN A 654 0.45 34.02 -24.36
C ASN A 654 1.91 33.58 -24.13
N VAL A 655 2.26 33.49 -22.87
CA VAL A 655 3.49 32.88 -22.34
C VAL A 655 3.13 31.95 -21.19
N LEU A 656 4.01 31.00 -20.91
CA LEU A 656 4.02 30.24 -19.65
C LEU A 656 4.90 30.97 -18.63
N VAL A 657 4.41 31.15 -17.43
CA VAL A 657 5.13 31.66 -16.26
C VAL A 657 5.31 30.48 -15.29
N ASP A 658 6.55 30.17 -14.96
CA ASP A 658 6.91 29.11 -14.01
C ASP A 658 7.50 29.76 -12.76
N ALA A 659 6.93 29.46 -11.60
CA ALA A 659 7.44 29.92 -10.31
C ALA A 659 7.77 28.70 -9.44
N ASP A 660 9.02 28.58 -9.02
CA ASP A 660 9.57 27.44 -8.28
C ASP A 660 10.11 27.85 -6.91
N TYR A 661 9.79 27.11 -5.86
CA TYR A 661 10.37 27.33 -4.55
C TYR A 661 11.84 26.94 -4.51
N SER A 662 12.69 27.85 -4.09
CA SER A 662 14.10 27.60 -3.87
C SER A 662 14.31 26.84 -2.57
N GLN A 663 14.62 25.53 -2.68
CA GLN A 663 15.06 24.65 -1.56
C GLN A 663 14.08 24.61 -0.38
N ILE A 664 12.78 24.54 -0.64
CA ILE A 664 11.73 24.61 0.40
C ILE A 664 11.94 23.63 1.55
N GLU A 665 12.29 22.35 1.24
CA GLU A 665 12.46 21.32 2.27
C GLU A 665 13.63 21.65 3.22
N LEU A 666 14.72 22.23 2.72
CA LEU A 666 15.86 22.63 3.58
C LEU A 666 15.54 23.89 4.40
N ARG A 667 14.75 24.81 3.88
CA ARG A 667 14.26 25.97 4.63
C ARG A 667 13.30 25.55 5.74
N LEU A 668 12.42 24.60 5.45
CA LEU A 668 11.55 23.99 6.47
C LEU A 668 12.33 23.21 7.52
N LEU A 669 13.35 22.45 7.12
CA LEU A 669 14.24 21.77 8.06
C LEU A 669 14.95 22.79 8.98
N ALA A 670 15.49 23.88 8.43
CA ALA A 670 16.14 24.94 9.21
C ALA A 670 15.19 25.56 10.25
N HIS A 671 13.94 25.77 9.87
CA HIS A 671 12.90 26.30 10.75
C HIS A 671 12.48 25.28 11.82
N ILE A 672 12.09 24.07 11.43
CA ILE A 672 11.55 23.03 12.32
C ILE A 672 12.63 22.54 13.30
N ALA A 673 13.85 22.33 12.82
CA ALA A 673 14.98 21.92 13.66
C ALA A 673 15.53 23.06 14.54
N GLY A 674 15.19 24.30 14.22
CA GLY A 674 15.76 25.48 14.89
C GLY A 674 17.28 25.52 14.80
N ASP A 675 17.85 25.10 13.65
CA ASP A 675 19.30 25.09 13.45
C ASP A 675 19.82 26.47 13.08
N GLU A 676 20.59 27.08 13.98
CA GLU A 676 21.04 28.46 13.82
C GLU A 676 22.00 28.62 12.65
N THR A 677 22.85 27.63 12.39
CA THR A 677 23.84 27.69 11.28
C THR A 677 23.09 27.69 9.93
N MET A 678 22.09 26.80 9.77
CA MET A 678 21.25 26.77 8.56
C MET A 678 20.42 28.04 8.41
N ARG A 679 19.84 28.54 9.53
CA ARG A 679 19.03 29.76 9.51
C ARG A 679 19.84 30.95 9.07
N GLN A 680 21.06 31.14 9.59
CA GLN A 680 21.93 32.24 9.21
C GLN A 680 22.36 32.17 7.75
N ALA A 681 22.69 30.97 7.25
CA ALA A 681 23.01 30.79 5.83
C ALA A 681 21.85 31.22 4.91
N PHE A 682 20.59 30.87 5.26
CA PHE A 682 19.44 31.33 4.48
C PHE A 682 19.12 32.82 4.65
N LEU A 683 19.34 33.39 5.81
CA LEU A 683 19.14 34.83 6.06
C LEU A 683 20.19 35.70 5.37
N SER A 684 21.42 35.22 5.25
CA SER A 684 22.51 35.90 4.52
C SER A 684 22.42 35.73 3.00
N GLY A 685 21.51 34.90 2.49
CA GLY A 685 21.37 34.62 1.05
C GLY A 685 22.48 33.74 0.47
N GLU A 686 23.25 33.05 1.33
CA GLU A 686 24.32 32.16 0.88
C GLU A 686 23.75 30.85 0.29
N ASP A 687 24.48 30.27 -0.68
CA ASP A 687 24.12 28.97 -1.21
C ASP A 687 24.32 27.85 -0.15
N ILE A 688 23.23 27.33 0.38
CA ILE A 688 23.27 26.33 1.46
C ILE A 688 24.13 25.11 1.11
N HIS A 689 24.20 24.70 -0.17
CA HIS A 689 25.03 23.58 -0.58
C HIS A 689 26.52 23.90 -0.53
N THR A 690 26.90 25.16 -0.84
CA THR A 690 28.26 25.65 -0.69
C THR A 690 28.62 25.78 0.79
N VAL A 691 27.75 26.34 1.61
CA VAL A 691 27.93 26.42 3.07
C VAL A 691 28.08 25.01 3.65
N THR A 692 27.19 24.05 3.28
CA THR A 692 27.31 22.67 3.75
C THR A 692 28.64 22.03 3.31
N ALA A 693 29.06 22.22 2.04
CA ALA A 693 30.35 21.73 1.55
C ALA A 693 31.52 22.29 2.37
N SER A 694 31.54 23.60 2.57
CA SER A 694 32.55 24.25 3.42
C SER A 694 32.61 23.61 4.80
N GLN A 695 31.47 23.36 5.44
CA GLN A 695 31.42 22.81 6.80
C GLN A 695 31.78 21.32 6.84
N VAL A 696 31.33 20.51 5.87
CA VAL A 696 31.57 19.07 5.82
C VAL A 696 33.02 18.73 5.47
N PHE A 697 33.60 19.47 4.52
CA PHE A 697 34.98 19.26 4.07
C PHE A 697 36.00 20.11 4.83
N GLY A 698 35.60 21.06 5.68
CA GLY A 698 36.47 21.90 6.46
C GLY A 698 37.29 22.89 5.63
N VAL A 699 36.77 23.41 4.53
CA VAL A 699 37.41 24.35 3.63
C VAL A 699 36.65 25.68 3.59
N PRO A 700 37.32 26.82 3.30
CA PRO A 700 36.61 28.08 3.09
C PRO A 700 35.63 28.01 1.92
N THR A 701 34.57 28.80 1.96
CA THR A 701 33.50 28.79 0.93
C THR A 701 34.04 29.04 -0.47
N GLU A 702 35.05 29.87 -0.62
CA GLU A 702 35.72 30.20 -1.90
C GLU A 702 36.55 29.04 -2.45
N ALA A 703 36.92 28.08 -1.62
CA ALA A 703 37.67 26.88 -1.99
C ALA A 703 36.77 25.67 -2.32
N VAL A 704 35.46 25.82 -2.18
CA VAL A 704 34.52 24.76 -2.48
C VAL A 704 34.47 24.48 -3.97
N THR A 705 34.83 23.26 -4.36
CA THR A 705 34.76 22.81 -5.77
C THR A 705 33.32 22.42 -6.16
N LYS A 706 33.04 22.36 -7.47
CA LYS A 706 31.77 21.89 -7.98
C LYS A 706 31.40 20.47 -7.51
N GLN A 707 32.42 19.60 -7.36
CA GLN A 707 32.23 18.24 -6.88
C GLN A 707 31.87 18.24 -5.37
N MET A 708 32.58 18.99 -4.55
CA MET A 708 32.25 19.12 -3.12
C MET A 708 30.84 19.64 -2.91
N ARG A 709 30.44 20.66 -3.68
CA ARG A 709 29.07 21.18 -3.66
C ARG A 709 28.03 20.14 -4.07
N SER A 710 28.33 19.31 -5.09
CA SER A 710 27.46 18.22 -5.51
C SER A 710 27.32 17.13 -4.44
N HIS A 711 28.42 16.76 -3.78
CA HIS A 711 28.38 15.80 -2.67
C HIS A 711 27.57 16.38 -1.49
N ALA A 712 27.80 17.64 -1.14
CA ALA A 712 27.06 18.33 -0.08
C ALA A 712 25.56 18.43 -0.41
N LYS A 713 25.20 18.63 -1.66
CA LYS A 713 23.80 18.58 -2.12
C LYS A 713 23.17 17.20 -1.85
N ALA A 714 23.88 16.12 -2.17
CA ALA A 714 23.41 14.77 -1.89
C ALA A 714 23.29 14.49 -0.38
N VAL A 715 24.23 15.00 0.44
CA VAL A 715 24.15 14.90 1.90
C VAL A 715 22.95 15.68 2.44
N ASN A 716 22.73 16.93 2.02
CA ASN A 716 21.61 17.78 2.44
C ASN A 716 20.26 17.09 2.19
N PHE A 717 20.03 16.62 0.96
CA PHE A 717 18.81 15.89 0.65
C PHE A 717 18.73 14.53 1.34
N GLY A 718 19.86 13.81 1.39
CA GLY A 718 19.96 12.53 2.07
C GLY A 718 19.56 12.58 3.54
N ILE A 719 19.98 13.61 4.26
CA ILE A 719 19.64 13.80 5.68
C ILE A 719 18.14 14.00 5.87
N VAL A 720 17.49 14.83 5.03
CA VAL A 720 16.03 15.03 5.06
C VAL A 720 15.28 13.71 4.88
N TYR A 721 15.81 12.81 4.04
CA TYR A 721 15.21 11.51 3.76
C TYR A 721 15.68 10.37 4.67
N GLY A 722 16.55 10.64 5.65
CA GLY A 722 17.09 9.62 6.55
C GLY A 722 17.97 8.60 5.84
N ILE A 723 18.84 9.06 4.93
CA ILE A 723 19.73 8.21 4.11
C ILE A 723 20.74 7.44 4.99
N SER A 724 21.00 6.19 4.63
CA SER A 724 22.10 5.41 5.24
C SER A 724 23.45 5.77 4.62
N ALA A 725 24.54 5.61 5.38
CA ALA A 725 25.89 5.80 4.86
C ALA A 725 26.18 4.90 3.63
N PHE A 726 25.58 3.71 3.59
CA PHE A 726 25.69 2.80 2.45
C PHE A 726 25.04 3.38 1.19
N SER A 727 23.82 3.90 1.32
CA SER A 727 23.10 4.50 0.18
C SER A 727 23.80 5.78 -0.30
N LEU A 728 24.21 6.65 0.63
CA LEU A 728 24.96 7.87 0.29
C LEU A 728 26.26 7.54 -0.45
N ALA A 729 27.01 6.54 0.01
CA ALA A 729 28.26 6.09 -0.64
C ALA A 729 28.03 5.69 -2.10
N GLN A 730 26.92 5.01 -2.38
CA GLN A 730 26.55 4.63 -3.76
C GLN A 730 26.14 5.85 -4.60
N ASP A 731 25.40 6.80 -4.02
CA ASP A 731 24.89 7.97 -4.75
C ASP A 731 26.01 8.92 -5.20
N ILE A 732 27.05 9.07 -4.38
CA ILE A 732 28.14 10.02 -4.68
C ILE A 732 29.46 9.35 -5.06
N GLY A 733 29.50 8.02 -5.14
CA GLY A 733 30.66 7.28 -5.63
C GLY A 733 31.88 7.29 -4.67
N VAL A 734 31.63 7.30 -3.36
CA VAL A 734 32.67 7.28 -2.31
C VAL A 734 32.60 5.98 -1.49
N SER A 735 33.58 5.74 -0.63
CA SER A 735 33.52 4.61 0.31
C SER A 735 32.42 4.82 1.37
N VAL A 736 31.92 3.71 1.92
CA VAL A 736 30.95 3.77 3.05
C VAL A 736 31.52 4.48 4.27
N TYR A 737 32.84 4.40 4.46
CA TYR A 737 33.54 5.09 5.53
C TYR A 737 33.50 6.62 5.33
N GLU A 738 33.85 7.10 4.14
CA GLU A 738 33.79 8.54 3.82
C GLU A 738 32.35 9.08 3.88
N ALA A 739 31.37 8.32 3.36
CA ALA A 739 29.96 8.71 3.48
C ALA A 739 29.51 8.83 4.94
N LYS A 740 29.97 7.92 5.81
CA LYS A 740 29.70 8.00 7.25
C LYS A 740 30.36 9.24 7.89
N GLU A 741 31.58 9.56 7.51
CA GLU A 741 32.25 10.79 7.95
C GLU A 741 31.50 12.04 7.50
N TYR A 742 31.03 12.10 6.26
CA TYR A 742 30.25 13.23 5.76
C TYR A 742 28.96 13.43 6.54
N ILE A 743 28.21 12.35 6.80
CA ILE A 743 27.00 12.41 7.64
C ILE A 743 27.36 12.90 9.06
N GLN A 744 28.44 12.36 9.65
CA GLN A 744 28.85 12.73 11.00
C GLN A 744 29.26 14.20 11.08
N ASN A 745 30.09 14.66 10.16
CA ASN A 745 30.57 16.07 10.09
C ASN A 745 29.36 17.02 9.89
N TYR A 746 28.39 16.62 9.04
CA TYR A 746 27.17 17.37 8.85
C TYR A 746 26.39 17.53 10.16
N LEU A 747 26.12 16.42 10.85
CA LEU A 747 25.36 16.43 12.10
C LEU A 747 26.11 17.11 13.24
N ASP A 748 27.44 17.10 13.24
CA ASP A 748 28.26 17.84 14.22
C ASP A 748 28.18 19.35 14.02
N ARG A 749 28.04 19.79 12.77
CA ARG A 749 27.93 21.22 12.43
C ARG A 749 26.50 21.74 12.54
N PHE A 750 25.55 20.96 12.07
CA PHE A 750 24.14 21.30 12.17
C PHE A 750 23.50 20.61 13.39
N SER A 751 23.89 21.11 14.57
CA SER A 751 23.51 20.48 15.85
C SER A 751 21.99 20.52 16.11
N GLY A 752 21.29 21.52 15.58
CA GLY A 752 19.83 21.60 15.62
C GLY A 752 19.18 20.47 14.82
N VAL A 753 19.74 20.15 13.65
CA VAL A 753 19.27 19.02 12.82
C VAL A 753 19.49 17.69 13.55
N ARG A 754 20.68 17.48 14.17
CA ARG A 754 20.94 16.27 14.97
C ARG A 754 19.92 16.11 16.10
N ARG A 755 19.67 17.17 16.85
CA ARG A 755 18.67 17.18 17.94
C ARG A 755 17.29 16.84 17.41
N TYR A 756 16.85 17.50 16.34
CA TYR A 756 15.58 17.23 15.69
C TYR A 756 15.42 15.74 15.30
N MET A 757 16.43 15.16 14.65
CA MET A 757 16.40 13.77 14.23
C MET A 757 16.19 12.80 15.40
N THR A 758 16.76 13.09 16.54
CA THR A 758 16.58 12.25 17.74
C THR A 758 15.21 12.51 18.38
N GLU A 759 14.88 13.78 18.63
CA GLU A 759 13.67 14.16 19.36
C GLU A 759 12.38 13.81 18.60
N VAL A 760 12.35 13.96 17.27
CA VAL A 760 11.14 13.64 16.50
C VAL A 760 10.82 12.14 16.52
N VAL A 761 11.85 11.27 16.44
CA VAL A 761 11.66 9.81 16.51
C VAL A 761 11.20 9.39 17.90
N GLU A 762 11.83 9.93 18.97
CA GLU A 762 11.43 9.61 20.36
C GLU A 762 10.01 10.12 20.65
N ARG A 763 9.65 11.32 20.20
CA ARG A 763 8.30 11.86 20.33
C ARG A 763 7.30 11.00 19.56
N ALA A 764 7.62 10.61 18.32
CA ALA A 764 6.77 9.75 17.50
C ALA A 764 6.56 8.37 18.15
N LYS A 765 7.59 7.78 18.78
CA LYS A 765 7.44 6.54 19.56
C LYS A 765 6.51 6.69 20.75
N ALA A 766 6.58 7.84 21.43
CA ALA A 766 5.77 8.10 22.62
C ALA A 766 4.30 8.38 22.30
N GLN A 767 4.02 9.14 21.24
CA GLN A 767 2.65 9.58 20.88
C GLN A 767 2.00 8.76 19.77
N GLY A 768 2.76 7.92 19.03
CA GLY A 768 2.27 7.07 17.95
C GLY A 768 2.16 7.74 16.59
N TYR A 769 2.48 9.02 16.45
CA TYR A 769 2.33 9.77 15.20
C TYR A 769 3.37 10.90 15.05
N VAL A 770 3.42 11.47 13.84
CA VAL A 770 4.07 12.75 13.53
C VAL A 770 3.10 13.69 12.83
N GLU A 771 3.40 14.99 12.85
CA GLU A 771 2.54 16.01 12.24
C GLU A 771 3.36 17.12 11.57
N THR A 772 2.71 17.84 10.63
CA THR A 772 3.22 19.05 9.99
C THR A 772 2.99 20.29 10.85
N LEU A 773 3.49 21.45 10.38
CA LEU A 773 3.20 22.75 11.02
C LEU A 773 1.71 23.15 10.95
N MET A 774 0.93 22.53 10.07
CA MET A 774 -0.52 22.70 9.97
C MET A 774 -1.31 21.53 10.57
N HIS A 775 -0.68 20.73 11.43
CA HIS A 775 -1.26 19.58 12.13
C HIS A 775 -1.70 18.42 11.24
N ARG A 776 -1.30 18.38 9.94
CA ARG A 776 -1.48 17.18 9.13
C ARG A 776 -0.78 16.02 9.79
N ARG A 777 -1.55 15.01 10.19
CA ARG A 777 -1.04 13.90 10.99
C ARG A 777 -0.79 12.64 10.16
N ARG A 778 0.25 11.90 10.54
CA ARG A 778 0.48 10.53 10.09
C ARG A 778 0.75 9.63 11.28
N ASP A 779 -0.13 8.66 11.49
CA ASP A 779 0.05 7.62 12.49
C ASP A 779 1.16 6.65 12.06
N LEU A 780 2.00 6.18 13.00
CA LEU A 780 3.21 5.40 12.76
C LEU A 780 3.24 4.10 13.59
N PRO A 781 2.34 3.15 13.35
CA PRO A 781 2.36 1.87 14.03
C PRO A 781 3.66 1.08 13.76
N GLU A 782 4.37 1.39 12.67
CA GLU A 782 5.64 0.78 12.30
C GLU A 782 6.73 0.97 13.36
N LEU A 783 6.69 2.04 14.15
CA LEU A 783 7.71 2.34 15.16
C LEU A 783 7.74 1.33 16.31
N THR A 784 6.61 0.65 16.58
CA THR A 784 6.49 -0.38 17.62
C THR A 784 6.71 -1.80 17.08
N ALA A 785 6.91 -1.96 15.76
CA ALA A 785 7.08 -3.24 15.13
C ALA A 785 8.34 -3.97 15.64
N SER A 786 8.22 -5.27 15.90
CA SER A 786 9.33 -6.14 16.27
C SER A 786 10.35 -6.32 15.13
N ASN A 787 9.88 -6.23 13.87
CA ASN A 787 10.72 -6.32 12.68
C ASN A 787 11.58 -5.07 12.51
N PHE A 788 12.91 -5.24 12.50
CA PHE A 788 13.86 -4.13 12.32
C PHE A 788 13.64 -3.31 11.04
N ALA A 789 13.36 -3.97 9.91
CA ALA A 789 13.18 -3.25 8.63
C ALA A 789 11.91 -2.37 8.66
N THR A 790 10.81 -2.88 9.25
CA THR A 790 9.57 -2.12 9.43
C THR A 790 9.77 -0.95 10.38
N ARG A 791 10.41 -1.18 11.53
CA ARG A 791 10.71 -0.13 12.50
C ARG A 791 11.62 0.95 11.91
N SER A 792 12.68 0.55 11.21
CA SER A 792 13.59 1.50 10.53
C SER A 792 12.88 2.28 9.40
N PHE A 793 11.89 1.69 8.75
CA PHE A 793 11.01 2.41 7.82
C PHE A 793 10.19 3.47 8.56
N GLY A 794 9.56 3.11 9.68
CA GLY A 794 8.80 4.06 10.51
C GLY A 794 9.67 5.23 11.01
N GLU A 795 10.92 4.97 11.42
CA GLU A 795 11.86 6.01 11.85
C GLU A 795 12.18 6.99 10.70
N ARG A 796 12.41 6.50 9.47
CA ARG A 796 12.59 7.38 8.29
C ARG A 796 11.35 8.20 7.97
N VAL A 797 10.16 7.61 8.09
CA VAL A 797 8.91 8.36 7.89
C VAL A 797 8.75 9.44 8.97
N ALA A 798 9.10 9.14 10.22
CA ALA A 798 9.05 10.12 11.31
C ALA A 798 9.97 11.34 11.07
N LEU A 799 11.14 11.12 10.46
CA LEU A 799 12.08 12.19 10.10
C LEU A 799 11.56 13.05 8.94
N ASN A 800 11.01 12.42 7.92
CA ASN A 800 10.71 13.04 6.65
C ASN A 800 9.32 13.71 6.61
N MET A 801 8.29 13.06 7.17
CA MET A 801 6.90 13.50 7.04
C MET A 801 6.64 14.92 7.56
N PRO A 802 7.18 15.38 8.69
CA PRO A 802 6.97 16.77 9.13
C PRO A 802 7.50 17.80 8.13
N ILE A 803 8.57 17.49 7.42
CA ILE A 803 9.20 18.40 6.44
C ILE A 803 8.47 18.35 5.11
N GLN A 804 8.34 17.16 4.52
CA GLN A 804 7.65 16.99 3.22
C GLN A 804 6.17 17.32 3.28
N GLY A 805 5.51 16.92 4.38
CA GLY A 805 4.09 17.25 4.57
C GLY A 805 3.88 18.75 4.74
N THR A 806 4.74 19.43 5.49
CA THR A 806 4.67 20.90 5.58
C THR A 806 4.95 21.57 4.24
N ALA A 807 5.89 21.06 3.43
CA ALA A 807 6.12 21.57 2.08
C ALA A 807 4.87 21.41 1.20
N ALA A 808 4.17 20.28 1.31
CA ALA A 808 2.90 20.05 0.61
C ALA A 808 1.80 21.01 1.08
N ASP A 809 1.69 21.25 2.39
CA ASP A 809 0.71 22.19 2.96
C ASP A 809 0.99 23.63 2.49
N VAL A 810 2.25 24.06 2.51
CA VAL A 810 2.70 25.38 1.98
C VAL A 810 2.35 25.53 0.51
N MET A 811 2.66 24.52 -0.30
CA MET A 811 2.35 24.54 -1.75
C MET A 811 0.85 24.63 -2.01
N LYS A 812 0.03 23.84 -1.31
CA LYS A 812 -1.43 23.86 -1.45
C LYS A 812 -2.03 25.20 -1.04
N LEU A 813 -1.56 25.77 0.07
CA LEU A 813 -2.00 27.08 0.50
C LEU A 813 -1.56 28.18 -0.49
N ALA A 814 -0.34 28.06 -1.04
CA ALA A 814 0.13 28.97 -2.11
C ALA A 814 -0.76 28.88 -3.34
N MET A 815 -1.16 27.66 -3.78
CA MET A 815 -2.08 27.47 -4.90
C MET A 815 -3.41 28.19 -4.68
N VAL A 816 -4.01 28.06 -3.50
CA VAL A 816 -5.27 28.75 -3.17
C VAL A 816 -5.10 30.27 -3.23
N ARG A 817 -4.06 30.82 -2.61
CA ARG A 817 -3.81 32.27 -2.59
C ARG A 817 -3.48 32.83 -3.97
N VAL A 818 -2.61 32.16 -4.72
CA VAL A 818 -2.25 32.52 -6.11
C VAL A 818 -3.51 32.54 -6.97
N HIS A 819 -4.32 31.48 -6.92
CA HIS A 819 -5.56 31.40 -7.69
C HIS A 819 -6.51 32.56 -7.37
N ASP A 820 -6.78 32.83 -6.10
CA ASP A 820 -7.67 33.90 -5.67
C ASP A 820 -7.15 35.27 -6.08
N ARG A 821 -5.85 35.48 -6.05
CA ARG A 821 -5.23 36.74 -6.43
C ARG A 821 -5.21 36.91 -7.95
N LEU A 822 -4.91 35.87 -8.72
CA LEU A 822 -4.99 35.92 -10.18
C LEU A 822 -6.42 36.25 -10.65
N ARG A 823 -7.44 35.62 -10.06
CA ARG A 823 -8.84 35.95 -10.40
C ARG A 823 -9.20 37.40 -10.18
N ARG A 824 -8.65 38.08 -9.19
CA ARG A 824 -8.92 39.48 -8.87
C ARG A 824 -8.11 40.47 -9.69
N GLU A 825 -6.82 40.21 -9.89
CA GLU A 825 -5.85 41.18 -10.42
C GLU A 825 -5.38 40.86 -11.83
N ALA A 826 -5.51 39.59 -12.26
CA ALA A 826 -5.07 39.14 -13.58
C ALA A 826 -6.02 38.03 -14.13
N PRO A 827 -7.32 38.33 -14.36
CA PRO A 827 -8.33 37.31 -14.67
C PRO A 827 -8.08 36.55 -15.99
N GLU A 828 -7.21 37.04 -16.86
CA GLU A 828 -6.80 36.36 -18.08
C GLU A 828 -5.69 35.33 -17.82
N ALA A 829 -5.02 35.39 -16.67
CA ALA A 829 -4.01 34.42 -16.27
C ALA A 829 -4.68 33.17 -15.65
N LYS A 830 -4.21 31.99 -16.06
CA LYS A 830 -4.77 30.70 -15.63
C LYS A 830 -3.68 29.84 -14.99
N LEU A 831 -3.91 29.37 -13.79
CA LEU A 831 -3.08 28.34 -13.18
C LEU A 831 -3.33 27.03 -13.92
N LEU A 832 -2.28 26.38 -14.42
CA LEU A 832 -2.38 25.18 -15.25
C LEU A 832 -1.91 23.92 -14.56
N LEU A 833 -0.71 23.97 -13.98
CA LEU A 833 -0.04 22.80 -13.40
C LEU A 833 0.62 23.15 -12.07
N GLN A 834 0.66 22.15 -11.21
CA GLN A 834 1.53 22.05 -10.04
C GLN A 834 2.43 20.85 -10.23
N VAL A 835 3.75 21.03 -10.20
CA VAL A 835 4.74 19.96 -10.38
C VAL A 835 5.82 20.10 -9.32
N HIS A 836 5.91 19.15 -8.39
CA HIS A 836 6.83 19.20 -7.25
C HIS A 836 6.69 20.50 -6.44
N ASP A 837 7.65 21.42 -6.58
CA ASP A 837 7.72 22.68 -5.83
C ASP A 837 7.43 23.89 -6.76
N GLU A 838 6.89 23.64 -7.97
CA GLU A 838 6.65 24.66 -9.00
C GLU A 838 5.16 24.83 -9.35
N LEU A 839 4.76 26.06 -9.70
CA LEU A 839 3.45 26.44 -10.23
C LEU A 839 3.61 27.01 -11.63
N ILE A 840 2.77 26.56 -12.54
CA ILE A 840 2.80 26.98 -13.94
C ILE A 840 1.50 27.71 -14.28
N VAL A 841 1.64 28.95 -14.74
CA VAL A 841 0.54 29.81 -15.14
C VAL A 841 0.67 30.16 -16.61
N GLU A 842 -0.44 30.21 -17.35
CA GLU A 842 -0.52 30.76 -18.69
C GLU A 842 -1.16 32.13 -18.62
N CYS A 843 -0.54 33.15 -19.25
CA CYS A 843 -1.10 34.49 -19.32
C CYS A 843 -0.71 35.20 -20.64
N PRO A 844 -1.41 36.26 -21.03
CA PRO A 844 -0.97 37.16 -22.14
C PRO A 844 0.46 37.67 -21.91
N GLU A 845 1.28 37.71 -22.96
CA GLU A 845 2.70 38.09 -22.84
C GLU A 845 2.89 39.47 -22.19
N ALA A 846 1.97 40.41 -22.43
CA ALA A 846 2.00 41.73 -21.79
C ALA A 846 1.80 41.68 -20.25
N MET A 847 1.28 40.59 -19.72
CA MET A 847 1.02 40.38 -18.28
C MET A 847 2.08 39.51 -17.61
N ALA A 848 3.08 39.04 -18.34
CA ALA A 848 4.05 38.05 -17.82
C ALA A 848 4.75 38.51 -16.54
N GLU A 849 5.26 39.77 -16.55
CA GLU A 849 5.94 40.35 -15.38
C GLU A 849 4.99 40.51 -14.17
N GLN A 850 3.74 40.95 -14.46
CA GLN A 850 2.71 41.05 -13.40
C GLN A 850 2.40 39.66 -12.81
N ALA A 851 2.15 38.66 -13.65
CA ALA A 851 1.85 37.30 -13.21
C ALA A 851 3.02 36.73 -12.41
N ALA A 852 4.26 36.84 -12.89
CA ALA A 852 5.46 36.40 -12.17
C ALA A 852 5.57 37.05 -10.78
N ARG A 853 5.35 38.35 -10.68
CA ARG A 853 5.36 39.09 -9.41
C ARG A 853 4.24 38.58 -8.48
N LEU A 854 3.00 38.39 -8.97
CA LEU A 854 1.88 37.90 -8.17
C LEU A 854 2.17 36.50 -7.60
N LEU A 855 2.72 35.60 -8.43
CA LEU A 855 3.11 34.27 -8.00
C LEU A 855 4.17 34.34 -6.88
N THR A 856 5.27 35.06 -7.12
CA THR A 856 6.37 35.19 -6.17
C THR A 856 5.90 35.75 -4.83
N GLU A 857 5.14 36.86 -4.85
CA GLU A 857 4.63 37.49 -3.63
C GLU A 857 3.74 36.54 -2.80
N GLU A 858 2.81 35.81 -3.44
CA GLU A 858 1.93 34.88 -2.72
C GLU A 858 2.68 33.64 -2.24
N MET A 859 3.57 33.07 -3.05
CA MET A 859 4.36 31.90 -2.65
C MET A 859 5.31 32.23 -1.48
N GLU A 860 5.97 33.37 -1.52
CA GLU A 860 6.88 33.79 -0.43
C GLU A 860 6.12 34.21 0.84
N GLY A 861 4.96 34.84 0.67
CA GLY A 861 4.14 35.35 1.78
C GLY A 861 3.19 34.35 2.42
N VAL A 862 3.16 33.09 1.95
CA VAL A 862 2.13 32.10 2.33
C VAL A 862 2.20 31.69 3.81
N MET A 863 3.41 31.58 4.36
CA MET A 863 3.66 31.16 5.74
C MET A 863 4.83 31.93 6.36
N GLN A 864 4.66 32.36 7.60
CA GLN A 864 5.75 33.05 8.33
C GLN A 864 6.66 32.05 9.03
N LEU A 865 7.87 31.93 8.54
CA LEU A 865 8.89 31.04 9.07
C LEU A 865 10.06 31.84 9.67
N SER A 866 10.96 31.17 10.40
CA SER A 866 12.21 31.78 10.91
C SER A 866 13.27 32.00 9.82
N VAL A 867 13.03 31.49 8.60
CA VAL A 867 13.80 31.72 7.39
C VAL A 867 12.83 32.12 6.29
N PRO A 868 13.20 33.00 5.34
CA PRO A 868 12.28 33.38 4.27
C PRO A 868 12.01 32.20 3.35
N LEU A 869 10.76 32.05 2.91
CA LEU A 869 10.47 31.30 1.69
C LEU A 869 10.91 32.17 0.50
N VAL A 870 11.51 31.54 -0.50
CA VAL A 870 11.97 32.23 -1.71
C VAL A 870 11.43 31.47 -2.92
N ALA A 871 10.78 32.22 -3.82
CA ALA A 871 10.29 31.69 -5.09
C ALA A 871 10.93 32.47 -6.25
N GLU A 872 11.41 31.73 -7.24
CA GLU A 872 11.98 32.30 -8.46
C GLU A 872 10.99 32.12 -9.60
N ALA A 873 10.61 33.21 -10.28
CA ALA A 873 9.67 33.17 -11.39
C ALA A 873 10.32 33.59 -12.70
N HIS A 874 10.12 32.78 -13.74
CA HIS A 874 10.56 33.06 -15.10
C HIS A 874 9.40 32.84 -16.07
N TRP A 875 9.55 33.29 -17.34
CA TRP A 875 8.53 33.04 -18.35
C TRP A 875 9.15 32.80 -19.72
N GLY A 876 8.41 32.09 -20.57
CA GLY A 876 8.89 31.71 -21.89
C GLY A 876 7.76 31.28 -22.82
N LYS A 877 8.13 30.94 -24.05
CA LYS A 877 7.20 30.46 -25.08
C LYS A 877 6.93 28.95 -25.01
N ASN A 878 7.57 28.26 -24.08
CA ASN A 878 7.32 26.86 -23.74
C ASN A 878 7.77 26.63 -22.29
N TRP A 879 7.40 25.48 -21.75
CA TRP A 879 7.71 25.17 -20.36
C TRP A 879 9.21 25.08 -20.05
N LEU A 880 10.04 24.60 -21.01
CA LEU A 880 11.48 24.54 -20.80
C LEU A 880 12.10 25.95 -20.69
N GLU A 881 11.67 26.89 -21.54
CA GLU A 881 12.13 28.29 -21.47
C GLU A 881 11.63 28.99 -20.20
N ALA A 882 10.40 28.70 -19.80
CA ALA A 882 9.81 29.26 -18.57
C ALA A 882 10.50 28.78 -17.30
N LYS A 883 11.26 27.69 -17.34
CA LYS A 883 12.01 27.18 -16.17
C LYS A 883 13.24 28.02 -15.80
N GLY A 884 13.75 28.84 -16.72
CA GLY A 884 14.94 29.70 -16.50
C GLY A 884 16.26 29.06 -16.89
#